data_9a043a3256ba8131be9f396aaa67feb4
#
_entry.id   9a043a3256ba8131be9f396aaa67feb4
#
_cell.length_a   1.000
_cell.length_b   1.000
_cell.length_c   1.000
_cell.angle_alpha   90.00
_cell.angle_beta   90.00
_cell.angle_gamma   90.00
#
_symmetry.space_group_name_H-M   'P 1'
#
loop_
_entity.id
_entity.type
_entity.pdbx_description
1 polymer ?
#
loop_
_entity_poly.entity_id
_entity_poly.type
_entity_poly.pdbx_seq_one_letter_code
_entity_poly.pdbx_strand_id
1 'polypeptide(L)'
;MEGKMFAVVASCLACAFLQVGVAQSNPVRVYPTPKRLEMTGGVSSAKLSEAKVRKTEGLGEEGYRIVVGKDAITVEASTKAGGFYAFQTLRQLASGGAVPCCTVEDSPDVPLRGVVEGFYGRPWGTEGRLDLMDFMGEYKMNCFIYGPKDDPYHQGRWKEKYPADRIADFRRLLDAARKNHVKFYWAVHLGEAFKDPTPAAREAEYAALWSKLDSMYEAGFRCFAVFFDDFGGDNAELHAEISNRVKRDFLERKGDCAPLIVCPNQYVGDDQDPYSQIMGEKADKDIRIMWTGMGVCSDITADATAKRAKALQRAPFVWWNWPVNDFVRCKLIMGRTYGVDEYPYSGFVSNPMENLEASKIALFGIADMLWNRRAFSSFHNWHDGIQRLYPFAAKAMLQFCGHNTDTHKEPEAMGGFYREESECFMAAWKSDGRAALVRECEANAAAAEELSKVLPEKAPKLWREIRYWVAFFGAQAREGLAAAKGNADAYVKTKDEGKEIQRQQKAYFQSLAPEWDRCRCTGCVTATRHLQKVIDDCAKESFRNQPDVYERYFPTVGTTIGTIPAVAGKGQHFERGEALLVLDGILEQLSAKPGDWFGMKMAKNVTFKYIWLNFDTTDAVANGRVEVSKDGGATWLPVTLEVNGKLICGHVDANAGFNAVRWINSSDRPIVFKIVRFNVDIVE
;
A
#
# COMPACT_ATOMS: atom_id res chain seq x y z
N MET A 1 -31.78 -21.89 -5.67
CA MET A 1 -30.53 -21.09 -5.60
C MET A 1 -29.30 -22.01 -5.57
N GLU A 2 -29.25 -22.98 -6.47
CA GLU A 2 -28.19 -24.02 -6.54
C GLU A 2 -27.64 -24.16 -7.96
N GLY A 3 -27.31 -23.08 -8.62
CA GLY A 3 -26.87 -23.12 -10.02
C GLY A 3 -25.71 -22.23 -10.43
N LYS A 4 -25.08 -21.52 -9.48
CA LYS A 4 -23.97 -20.57 -9.80
C LYS A 4 -22.63 -20.88 -9.12
N MET A 5 -22.51 -21.97 -8.38
CA MET A 5 -21.28 -22.32 -7.64
C MET A 5 -20.35 -23.29 -8.40
N PHE A 6 -20.74 -23.81 -9.57
CA PHE A 6 -19.94 -24.78 -10.34
C PHE A 6 -19.07 -24.18 -11.47
N ALA A 7 -19.20 -22.88 -11.77
CA ALA A 7 -18.45 -22.25 -12.86
C ALA A 7 -17.08 -21.67 -12.46
N VAL A 8 -16.80 -21.49 -11.16
CA VAL A 8 -15.56 -20.89 -10.68
C VAL A 8 -14.44 -21.92 -10.46
N VAL A 9 -14.80 -23.18 -10.20
CA VAL A 9 -13.82 -24.25 -9.94
C VAL A 9 -13.17 -24.79 -11.24
N ALA A 10 -13.75 -24.57 -12.40
CA ALA A 10 -13.23 -25.07 -13.68
C ALA A 10 -12.11 -24.22 -14.28
N SER A 11 -11.89 -22.97 -13.82
CA SER A 11 -10.85 -22.09 -14.37
C SER A 11 -9.47 -22.23 -13.72
N CYS A 12 -9.37 -22.83 -12.55
CA CYS A 12 -8.09 -23.02 -11.84
C CYS A 12 -7.36 -24.33 -12.19
N LEU A 13 -8.00 -25.25 -12.91
CA LEU A 13 -7.44 -26.58 -13.25
C LEU A 13 -6.86 -26.69 -14.68
N ALA A 14 -6.76 -25.60 -15.44
CA ALA A 14 -6.24 -25.59 -16.81
C ALA A 14 -4.77 -25.16 -16.94
N CYS A 15 -3.96 -25.24 -15.90
CA CYS A 15 -2.49 -25.13 -16.01
C CYS A 15 -1.79 -26.48 -16.23
N ALA A 16 -2.48 -27.49 -16.77
CA ALA A 16 -1.83 -28.68 -17.27
C ALA A 16 -1.39 -28.44 -18.72
N PHE A 17 -0.09 -28.41 -18.93
CA PHE A 17 0.60 -28.27 -20.19
C PHE A 17 0.07 -29.22 -21.28
N LEU A 18 -0.63 -28.70 -22.26
CA LEU A 18 -0.71 -29.29 -23.58
C LEU A 18 0.38 -28.65 -24.45
N GLN A 19 1.54 -29.28 -24.49
CA GLN A 19 2.50 -29.07 -25.56
C GLN A 19 1.90 -29.59 -26.88
N VAL A 20 1.30 -28.68 -27.62
CA VAL A 20 1.12 -28.84 -29.06
C VAL A 20 2.07 -27.89 -29.74
N GLY A 21 3.14 -28.44 -30.31
CA GLY A 21 4.13 -27.68 -31.04
C GLY A 21 3.52 -27.07 -32.30
N VAL A 22 3.18 -25.82 -32.23
CA VAL A 22 3.16 -24.89 -33.37
C VAL A 22 3.92 -23.67 -32.85
N ALA A 23 5.01 -23.31 -33.51
CA ALA A 23 5.70 -22.05 -33.27
C ALA A 23 4.75 -20.88 -33.64
N GLN A 24 3.78 -20.57 -32.77
CA GLN A 24 3.07 -19.31 -32.81
C GLN A 24 4.03 -18.26 -32.28
N SER A 25 4.50 -17.39 -33.18
CA SER A 25 5.11 -16.13 -32.76
C SER A 25 4.16 -15.49 -31.77
N ASN A 26 4.60 -15.34 -30.50
CA ASN A 26 3.82 -14.63 -29.50
C ASN A 26 3.37 -13.28 -30.07
N PRO A 27 2.08 -12.95 -30.07
CA PRO A 27 1.61 -11.68 -30.60
C PRO A 27 2.36 -10.56 -29.90
N VAL A 28 2.92 -9.62 -30.66
CA VAL A 28 3.63 -8.46 -30.11
C VAL A 28 2.65 -7.68 -29.22
N ARG A 29 2.86 -7.71 -27.92
CA ARG A 29 2.04 -6.96 -26.97
C ARG A 29 2.68 -5.62 -26.68
N VAL A 30 1.89 -4.55 -26.79
CA VAL A 30 2.26 -3.17 -26.49
C VAL A 30 1.57 -2.72 -25.23
N TYR A 31 2.30 -2.07 -24.35
CA TYR A 31 1.77 -1.50 -23.10
C TYR A 31 2.16 -0.02 -22.93
N PRO A 32 1.25 0.83 -22.51
CA PRO A 32 -0.19 0.58 -22.34
C PRO A 32 -0.85 0.06 -23.60
N THR A 33 -1.86 -0.80 -23.41
CA THR A 33 -2.59 -1.47 -24.51
C THR A 33 -3.30 -0.43 -25.38
N PRO A 34 -2.99 -0.36 -26.70
CA PRO A 34 -3.59 0.62 -27.58
C PRO A 34 -5.11 0.43 -27.74
N LYS A 35 -5.83 1.50 -28.06
CA LYS A 35 -7.27 1.43 -28.40
C LYS A 35 -7.53 0.54 -29.60
N ARG A 36 -6.64 0.61 -30.58
CA ARG A 36 -6.69 -0.24 -31.79
C ARG A 36 -5.26 -0.55 -32.25
N LEU A 37 -4.99 -1.81 -32.47
CA LEU A 37 -3.76 -2.30 -33.08
C LEU A 37 -4.15 -3.41 -34.09
N GLU A 38 -3.90 -3.16 -35.36
CA GLU A 38 -4.17 -4.12 -36.46
C GLU A 38 -2.87 -4.48 -37.17
N MET A 39 -2.54 -5.75 -37.15
CA MET A 39 -1.41 -6.28 -37.86
C MET A 39 -1.80 -6.46 -39.35
N THR A 40 -1.06 -5.84 -40.24
CA THR A 40 -1.34 -5.92 -41.69
C THR A 40 -0.49 -6.96 -42.44
N GLY A 41 0.36 -7.68 -41.69
CA GLY A 41 1.22 -8.74 -42.19
C GLY A 41 2.54 -8.24 -42.80
N GLY A 42 3.58 -9.02 -42.57
CA GLY A 42 4.94 -8.69 -43.02
C GLY A 42 5.67 -7.75 -42.05
N VAL A 43 6.86 -7.33 -42.46
CA VAL A 43 7.78 -6.50 -41.67
C VAL A 43 8.21 -5.31 -42.52
N SER A 44 8.36 -4.15 -41.88
CA SER A 44 8.82 -2.93 -42.54
C SER A 44 10.34 -2.97 -42.80
N SER A 45 10.78 -2.48 -43.96
CA SER A 45 12.18 -2.17 -44.25
C SER A 45 12.61 -0.80 -43.68
N ALA A 46 11.64 0.08 -43.37
CA ALA A 46 11.91 1.41 -42.83
C ALA A 46 12.39 1.35 -41.38
N LYS A 47 13.37 2.20 -41.02
CA LYS A 47 13.89 2.35 -39.67
C LYS A 47 13.02 3.33 -38.89
N LEU A 48 12.98 3.18 -37.54
CA LEU A 48 12.27 4.13 -36.67
C LEU A 48 12.76 5.56 -36.82
N SER A 49 14.06 5.77 -37.06
CA SER A 49 14.65 7.10 -37.31
C SER A 49 14.15 7.78 -38.59
N GLU A 50 13.54 7.03 -39.50
CA GLU A 50 13.01 7.50 -40.77
C GLU A 50 11.50 7.77 -40.72
N ALA A 51 10.89 7.57 -39.54
CA ALA A 51 9.46 7.78 -39.33
C ALA A 51 9.08 9.25 -39.60
N LYS A 52 8.08 9.45 -40.47
CA LYS A 52 7.55 10.77 -40.83
C LYS A 52 6.48 11.18 -39.84
N VAL A 53 6.74 12.27 -39.11
CA VAL A 53 5.75 12.82 -38.18
C VAL A 53 4.95 13.91 -38.88
N ARG A 54 3.62 13.79 -38.86
CA ARG A 54 2.67 14.77 -39.42
C ARG A 54 1.80 15.34 -38.31
N LYS A 55 1.65 16.64 -38.28
CA LYS A 55 0.68 17.29 -37.40
C LYS A 55 -0.70 17.12 -38.01
N THR A 56 -1.64 16.56 -37.25
CA THR A 56 -3.02 16.28 -37.65
C THR A 56 -3.96 16.73 -36.56
N GLU A 57 -5.00 17.50 -36.88
CA GLU A 57 -6.00 17.95 -35.92
C GLU A 57 -6.99 16.82 -35.58
N GLY A 58 -7.67 16.95 -34.42
CA GLY A 58 -8.75 16.05 -34.01
C GLY A 58 -8.32 14.79 -33.26
N LEU A 59 -7.02 14.55 -33.00
CA LEU A 59 -6.54 13.41 -32.22
C LEU A 59 -6.45 13.70 -30.69
N GLY A 60 -6.79 14.91 -30.26
CA GLY A 60 -6.65 15.32 -28.86
C GLY A 60 -5.22 15.66 -28.44
N GLU A 61 -5.03 15.93 -27.16
CA GLU A 61 -3.70 16.37 -26.64
C GLU A 61 -2.65 15.24 -26.71
N GLU A 62 -3.03 14.00 -26.48
CA GLU A 62 -2.11 12.86 -26.35
C GLU A 62 -2.41 11.72 -27.33
N GLY A 63 -3.45 11.87 -28.15
CA GLY A 63 -3.80 10.88 -29.16
C GLY A 63 -2.88 10.89 -30.37
N TYR A 64 -2.77 9.75 -31.01
CA TYR A 64 -1.92 9.55 -32.18
C TYR A 64 -2.45 8.42 -33.08
N ARG A 65 -1.97 8.44 -34.34
CA ARG A 65 -2.12 7.33 -35.29
C ARG A 65 -0.75 6.94 -35.84
N ILE A 66 -0.53 5.65 -36.00
CA ILE A 66 0.68 5.10 -36.62
C ILE A 66 0.27 4.23 -37.78
N VAL A 67 0.98 4.36 -38.89
CA VAL A 67 0.90 3.42 -40.03
C VAL A 67 2.32 2.94 -40.32
N VAL A 68 2.54 1.64 -40.15
CA VAL A 68 3.78 0.95 -40.50
C VAL A 68 3.51 0.17 -41.80
N GLY A 69 3.96 0.71 -42.92
CA GLY A 69 3.93 0.04 -44.22
C GLY A 69 5.24 -0.69 -44.51
N LYS A 70 5.32 -1.33 -45.66
CA LYS A 70 6.54 -2.09 -46.10
C LYS A 70 7.80 -1.22 -46.09
N ASP A 71 7.70 0.02 -46.62
CA ASP A 71 8.85 0.87 -46.87
C ASP A 71 8.78 2.24 -46.16
N ALA A 72 7.78 2.47 -45.34
CA ALA A 72 7.56 3.75 -44.65
C ALA A 72 6.84 3.59 -43.31
N ILE A 73 7.22 4.46 -42.37
CA ILE A 73 6.52 4.62 -41.08
C ILE A 73 5.98 6.06 -41.01
N THR A 74 4.68 6.20 -40.77
CA THR A 74 4.05 7.50 -40.61
C THR A 74 3.43 7.59 -39.20
N VAL A 75 3.66 8.71 -38.52
CA VAL A 75 3.07 9.06 -37.23
C VAL A 75 2.24 10.34 -37.42
N GLU A 76 0.98 10.32 -37.03
CA GLU A 76 0.10 11.48 -36.98
C GLU A 76 -0.22 11.79 -35.52
N ALA A 77 -0.12 13.06 -35.13
CA ALA A 77 -0.43 13.54 -33.77
C ALA A 77 -0.82 15.02 -33.79
N SER A 78 -1.71 15.42 -32.89
CA SER A 78 -2.10 16.85 -32.77
C SER A 78 -1.04 17.68 -32.03
N THR A 79 -0.26 17.05 -31.15
CA THR A 79 0.71 17.69 -30.26
C THR A 79 2.06 16.94 -30.22
N LYS A 80 3.04 17.56 -29.59
CA LYS A 80 4.33 16.90 -29.31
C LYS A 80 4.18 15.70 -28.36
N ALA A 81 3.24 15.76 -27.40
CA ALA A 81 2.99 14.68 -26.45
C ALA A 81 2.42 13.44 -27.17
N GLY A 82 1.41 13.60 -28.04
CA GLY A 82 0.90 12.50 -28.88
C GLY A 82 1.98 11.87 -29.75
N GLY A 83 2.82 12.69 -30.37
CA GLY A 83 3.99 12.22 -31.13
C GLY A 83 4.97 11.43 -30.27
N PHE A 84 5.29 11.92 -29.07
CA PHE A 84 6.16 11.21 -28.11
C PHE A 84 5.61 9.83 -27.75
N TYR A 85 4.31 9.72 -27.42
CA TYR A 85 3.68 8.44 -27.08
C TYR A 85 3.57 7.49 -28.27
N ALA A 86 3.40 8.00 -29.47
CA ALA A 86 3.49 7.18 -30.68
C ALA A 86 4.87 6.50 -30.81
N PHE A 87 5.95 7.23 -30.50
CA PHE A 87 7.29 6.66 -30.51
C PHE A 87 7.52 5.65 -29.38
N GLN A 88 6.89 5.80 -28.21
CA GLN A 88 6.95 4.76 -27.18
C GLN A 88 6.31 3.45 -27.68
N THR A 89 5.17 3.53 -28.36
CA THR A 89 4.52 2.39 -29.00
C THR A 89 5.40 1.77 -30.10
N LEU A 90 5.97 2.58 -30.98
CA LEU A 90 6.87 2.10 -32.04
C LEU A 90 8.12 1.39 -31.48
N ARG A 91 8.73 1.89 -30.40
CA ARG A 91 9.88 1.24 -29.75
C ARG A 91 9.51 -0.15 -29.23
N GLN A 92 8.33 -0.31 -28.66
CA GLN A 92 7.85 -1.60 -28.18
C GLN A 92 7.57 -2.56 -29.35
N LEU A 93 6.98 -2.09 -30.44
CA LEU A 93 6.76 -2.88 -31.66
C LEU A 93 8.09 -3.34 -32.28
N ALA A 94 9.14 -2.51 -32.20
CA ALA A 94 10.47 -2.79 -32.74
C ALA A 94 11.36 -3.63 -31.80
N SER A 95 10.90 -4.03 -30.61
CA SER A 95 11.72 -4.74 -29.63
C SER A 95 12.27 -6.09 -30.13
N GLY A 96 11.64 -6.69 -31.13
CA GLY A 96 12.10 -7.88 -31.84
C GLY A 96 13.12 -7.62 -32.96
N GLY A 97 13.61 -6.36 -33.12
CA GLY A 97 14.61 -5.97 -34.14
C GLY A 97 14.02 -5.34 -35.40
N ALA A 98 12.91 -5.87 -35.92
CA ALA A 98 12.21 -5.32 -37.09
C ALA A 98 10.78 -4.90 -36.70
N VAL A 99 10.29 -3.80 -37.29
CA VAL A 99 8.95 -3.29 -37.00
C VAL A 99 7.91 -4.04 -37.82
N PRO A 100 6.94 -4.73 -37.22
CA PRO A 100 5.88 -5.38 -37.98
C PRO A 100 4.97 -4.35 -38.66
N CYS A 101 4.50 -4.66 -39.88
CA CYS A 101 3.53 -3.82 -40.58
C CYS A 101 2.20 -3.83 -39.82
N CYS A 102 1.73 -2.65 -39.46
CA CYS A 102 0.51 -2.49 -38.63
C CYS A 102 -0.09 -1.10 -38.77
N THR A 103 -1.30 -0.95 -38.26
CA THR A 103 -1.91 0.35 -37.94
C THR A 103 -2.21 0.43 -36.47
N VAL A 104 -1.97 1.59 -35.87
CA VAL A 104 -2.31 1.89 -34.48
C VAL A 104 -3.12 3.17 -34.43
N GLU A 105 -4.19 3.17 -33.65
CA GLU A 105 -4.95 4.35 -33.31
C GLU A 105 -5.17 4.36 -31.80
N ASP A 106 -4.74 5.44 -31.12
CA ASP A 106 -4.59 5.38 -29.68
C ASP A 106 -4.74 6.73 -29.00
N SER A 107 -5.28 6.71 -27.77
CA SER A 107 -5.45 7.87 -26.91
C SER A 107 -5.78 7.40 -25.48
N PRO A 108 -5.48 8.19 -24.42
CA PRO A 108 -5.77 7.80 -23.03
C PRO A 108 -7.24 7.99 -22.68
N ASP A 109 -7.75 7.14 -21.73
CA ASP A 109 -9.07 7.34 -21.10
C ASP A 109 -9.02 8.42 -20.00
N VAL A 110 -7.91 8.49 -19.23
CA VAL A 110 -7.77 9.42 -18.11
C VAL A 110 -6.77 10.52 -18.48
N PRO A 111 -7.15 11.81 -18.44
CA PRO A 111 -6.32 12.91 -18.95
C PRO A 111 -5.07 13.19 -18.10
N LEU A 112 -5.14 13.07 -16.76
CA LEU A 112 -3.99 13.13 -15.86
C LEU A 112 -3.86 11.81 -15.13
N ARG A 113 -2.73 11.13 -15.30
CA ARG A 113 -2.49 9.79 -14.79
C ARG A 113 -1.03 9.61 -14.37
N GLY A 114 -0.80 9.02 -13.21
CA GLY A 114 0.56 8.85 -12.74
C GLY A 114 0.68 8.56 -11.26
N VAL A 115 1.55 9.30 -10.57
CA VAL A 115 1.88 9.03 -9.18
C VAL A 115 1.81 10.28 -8.31
N VAL A 116 1.52 10.08 -7.04
CA VAL A 116 1.77 11.04 -5.96
C VAL A 116 2.77 10.43 -4.99
N GLU A 117 3.89 11.10 -4.75
CA GLU A 117 4.81 10.75 -3.66
C GLU A 117 4.25 11.35 -2.38
N GLY A 118 3.27 10.65 -1.78
CA GLY A 118 2.48 11.14 -0.66
C GLY A 118 2.50 10.24 0.57
N PHE A 119 3.31 9.18 0.56
CA PHE A 119 3.46 8.24 1.65
C PHE A 119 4.25 8.82 2.83
N TYR A 120 3.99 8.30 4.02
CA TYR A 120 4.85 8.49 5.19
C TYR A 120 6.05 7.56 5.11
N GLY A 121 7.23 8.08 5.32
CA GLY A 121 8.44 7.31 5.24
C GLY A 121 9.57 8.07 4.53
N ARG A 122 10.67 7.39 4.28
CA ARG A 122 11.81 8.01 3.63
C ARG A 122 11.46 8.43 2.19
N PRO A 123 11.51 9.73 1.84
CA PRO A 123 11.27 10.18 0.48
C PRO A 123 12.23 9.51 -0.51
N TRP A 124 11.77 9.31 -1.73
CA TRP A 124 12.65 8.81 -2.77
C TRP A 124 13.82 9.75 -3.02
N GLY A 125 14.98 9.21 -3.34
CA GLY A 125 16.12 10.00 -3.75
C GLY A 125 15.96 10.56 -5.17
N THR A 126 16.71 11.61 -5.50
CA THR A 126 16.68 12.29 -6.81
C THR A 126 16.87 11.30 -7.98
N GLU A 127 17.82 10.37 -7.87
CA GLU A 127 18.08 9.36 -8.91
C GLU A 127 16.91 8.39 -9.09
N GLY A 128 16.23 8.00 -8.01
CA GLY A 128 15.01 7.18 -8.10
C GLY A 128 13.87 7.90 -8.82
N ARG A 129 13.67 9.19 -8.51
CA ARG A 129 12.67 10.02 -9.21
C ARG A 129 12.99 10.22 -10.68
N LEU A 130 14.28 10.39 -11.06
CA LEU A 130 14.69 10.46 -12.45
C LEU A 130 14.36 9.16 -13.22
N ASP A 131 14.68 8.01 -12.63
CA ASP A 131 14.31 6.71 -13.21
C ASP A 131 12.79 6.54 -13.32
N LEU A 132 12.04 7.02 -12.32
CA LEU A 132 10.58 7.00 -12.36
C LEU A 132 10.03 7.87 -13.50
N MET A 133 10.62 9.06 -13.75
CA MET A 133 10.22 9.92 -14.88
C MET A 133 10.42 9.22 -16.22
N ASP A 134 11.54 8.50 -16.41
CA ASP A 134 11.78 7.72 -17.63
C ASP A 134 10.78 6.55 -17.75
N PHE A 135 10.49 5.83 -16.66
CA PHE A 135 9.44 4.81 -16.61
C PHE A 135 8.05 5.37 -16.94
N MET A 136 7.71 6.53 -16.37
CA MET A 136 6.44 7.21 -16.65
C MET A 136 6.32 7.59 -18.12
N GLY A 137 7.38 8.10 -18.72
CA GLY A 137 7.41 8.42 -20.15
C GLY A 137 7.22 7.18 -21.02
N GLU A 138 7.90 6.07 -20.71
CA GLU A 138 7.80 4.80 -21.43
C GLU A 138 6.38 4.24 -21.39
N TYR A 139 5.73 4.25 -20.20
CA TYR A 139 4.39 3.72 -19.99
C TYR A 139 3.29 4.79 -20.03
N LYS A 140 3.57 5.94 -20.64
CA LYS A 140 2.58 7.00 -20.97
C LYS A 140 1.84 7.57 -19.75
N MET A 141 2.47 7.60 -18.58
CA MET A 141 2.02 8.38 -17.43
C MET A 141 2.49 9.83 -17.57
N ASN A 142 1.64 10.81 -17.19
CA ASN A 142 1.89 12.23 -17.44
C ASN A 142 1.76 13.15 -16.22
N CYS A 143 1.59 12.59 -15.01
CA CYS A 143 1.40 13.36 -13.79
C CYS A 143 2.25 12.80 -12.64
N PHE A 144 3.20 13.60 -12.14
CA PHE A 144 3.91 13.30 -10.91
C PHE A 144 3.65 14.43 -9.91
N ILE A 145 3.13 14.09 -8.73
CA ILE A 145 2.89 15.05 -7.63
C ILE A 145 3.91 14.80 -6.54
N TYR A 146 4.75 15.82 -6.28
CA TYR A 146 5.72 15.82 -5.20
C TYR A 146 5.09 16.35 -3.92
N GLY A 147 4.85 15.49 -2.96
CA GLY A 147 4.25 15.82 -1.67
C GLY A 147 4.65 14.84 -0.56
N PRO A 148 5.99 14.48 -0.45
CA PRO A 148 6.43 13.51 0.55
C PRO A 148 6.24 14.07 1.96
N LYS A 149 5.51 13.34 2.79
CA LYS A 149 5.12 13.73 4.16
C LYS A 149 6.30 14.08 5.07
N ASP A 150 7.45 13.50 4.79
CA ASP A 150 8.66 13.71 5.58
C ASP A 150 9.66 14.71 4.93
N ASP A 151 9.24 15.46 3.91
CA ASP A 151 9.98 16.65 3.46
C ASP A 151 9.59 17.86 4.32
N PRO A 152 10.49 18.38 5.17
CA PRO A 152 10.17 19.49 6.06
C PRO A 152 9.75 20.77 5.32
N TYR A 153 10.27 20.99 4.11
CA TYR A 153 9.97 22.19 3.32
C TYR A 153 8.66 22.08 2.53
N HIS A 154 8.10 20.88 2.41
CA HIS A 154 6.77 20.66 1.89
C HIS A 154 5.71 20.89 2.97
N GLN A 155 5.99 20.51 4.25
CA GLN A 155 5.02 20.48 5.34
C GLN A 155 5.49 21.35 6.54
N GLY A 156 6.06 20.79 7.58
CA GLY A 156 6.29 21.43 8.89
C GLY A 156 7.06 22.76 8.85
N ARG A 157 7.94 22.95 7.90
CA ARG A 157 8.73 24.18 7.64
C ARG A 157 8.40 24.79 6.27
N TRP A 158 7.18 24.64 5.80
CA TRP A 158 6.77 25.01 4.45
C TRP A 158 7.02 26.50 4.11
N LYS A 159 7.03 27.38 5.11
CA LYS A 159 7.32 28.82 4.95
C LYS A 159 8.77 29.08 4.56
N GLU A 160 9.68 28.15 4.84
CA GLU A 160 11.09 28.31 4.51
C GLU A 160 11.35 27.92 3.05
N LYS A 161 12.31 28.62 2.43
CA LYS A 161 12.78 28.27 1.08
C LYS A 161 13.62 27.01 1.12
N TYR A 162 13.58 26.24 0.05
CA TYR A 162 14.49 25.11 -0.12
C TYR A 162 15.95 25.53 -0.21
N PRO A 163 16.90 24.76 0.32
CA PRO A 163 18.33 24.95 0.09
C PRO A 163 18.69 24.88 -1.40
N ALA A 164 19.80 25.50 -1.77
CA ALA A 164 20.21 25.64 -3.17
C ALA A 164 20.47 24.29 -3.88
N ASP A 165 21.01 23.32 -3.17
CA ASP A 165 21.23 21.95 -3.65
C ASP A 165 19.91 21.24 -3.97
N ARG A 166 18.89 21.38 -3.14
CA ARG A 166 17.54 20.84 -3.38
C ARG A 166 16.88 21.51 -4.58
N ILE A 167 17.08 22.82 -4.76
CA ILE A 167 16.61 23.54 -5.95
C ILE A 167 17.32 23.02 -7.22
N ALA A 168 18.62 22.72 -7.13
CA ALA A 168 19.36 22.14 -8.24
C ALA A 168 18.81 20.76 -8.63
N ASP A 169 18.48 19.91 -7.63
CA ASP A 169 17.83 18.63 -7.86
C ASP A 169 16.45 18.77 -8.51
N PHE A 170 15.62 19.72 -8.05
CA PHE A 170 14.33 19.98 -8.68
C PHE A 170 14.47 20.41 -10.15
N ARG A 171 15.48 21.19 -10.50
CA ARG A 171 15.73 21.56 -11.90
C ARG A 171 16.06 20.34 -12.76
N ARG A 172 16.91 19.41 -12.26
CA ARG A 172 17.17 18.13 -12.94
C ARG A 172 15.88 17.33 -13.16
N LEU A 173 15.01 17.24 -12.14
CA LEU A 173 13.73 16.56 -12.22
C LEU A 173 12.77 17.24 -13.20
N LEU A 174 12.72 18.56 -13.22
CA LEU A 174 11.92 19.34 -14.19
C LEU A 174 12.38 19.10 -15.63
N ASP A 175 13.70 18.99 -15.86
CA ASP A 175 14.24 18.65 -17.17
C ASP A 175 13.83 17.24 -17.60
N ALA A 176 13.93 16.25 -16.70
CA ALA A 176 13.48 14.90 -16.94
C ALA A 176 11.96 14.82 -17.20
N ALA A 177 11.18 15.56 -16.42
CA ALA A 177 9.73 15.66 -16.61
C ALA A 177 9.36 16.22 -17.98
N ARG A 178 10.00 17.30 -18.41
CA ARG A 178 9.80 17.89 -19.76
C ARG A 178 10.16 16.91 -20.87
N LYS A 179 11.30 16.21 -20.75
CA LYS A 179 11.74 15.17 -21.70
C LYS A 179 10.72 14.06 -21.87
N ASN A 180 10.06 13.66 -20.77
CA ASN A 180 9.12 12.54 -20.70
C ASN A 180 7.65 12.98 -20.77
N HIS A 181 7.36 14.24 -21.06
CA HIS A 181 6.01 14.80 -21.10
C HIS A 181 5.22 14.60 -19.81
N VAL A 182 5.89 14.63 -18.65
CA VAL A 182 5.29 14.52 -17.31
C VAL A 182 5.04 15.91 -16.75
N LYS A 183 3.81 16.20 -16.34
CA LYS A 183 3.44 17.39 -15.56
C LYS A 183 3.90 17.18 -14.12
N PHE A 184 4.97 17.87 -13.72
CA PHE A 184 5.56 17.73 -12.40
C PHE A 184 4.98 18.78 -11.45
N TYR A 185 4.04 18.33 -10.60
CA TYR A 185 3.40 19.16 -9.58
C TYR A 185 4.25 19.20 -8.32
N TRP A 186 4.45 20.40 -7.80
CA TRP A 186 4.96 20.60 -6.45
C TRP A 186 3.79 20.95 -5.53
N ALA A 187 3.64 20.18 -4.42
CA ALA A 187 2.60 20.42 -3.45
C ALA A 187 3.12 21.18 -2.24
N VAL A 188 2.30 22.07 -1.68
CA VAL A 188 2.49 22.63 -0.34
C VAL A 188 1.44 22.06 0.60
N HIS A 189 1.87 21.57 1.75
CA HIS A 189 0.99 21.14 2.83
C HIS A 189 0.94 22.26 3.88
N LEU A 190 -0.22 22.89 4.00
CA LEU A 190 -0.35 24.11 4.83
C LEU A 190 -0.44 23.79 6.33
N GLY A 191 -0.74 22.55 6.70
CA GLY A 191 -0.76 22.09 8.09
C GLY A 191 -1.68 22.94 8.96
N GLU A 192 -1.09 23.52 9.99
CA GLU A 192 -1.75 24.36 10.98
C GLU A 192 -1.82 25.85 10.60
N ALA A 193 -1.44 26.20 9.35
CA ALA A 193 -1.53 27.58 8.87
C ALA A 193 -3.00 28.08 8.83
N PHE A 194 -3.17 29.37 8.87
CA PHE A 194 -4.49 30.02 8.83
C PHE A 194 -5.43 29.75 10.02
N LYS A 195 -4.94 29.19 11.14
CA LYS A 195 -5.75 28.96 12.35
C LYS A 195 -6.22 30.26 13.01
N ASP A 196 -5.39 31.30 13.01
CA ASP A 196 -5.78 32.61 13.54
C ASP A 196 -6.73 33.28 12.54
N PRO A 197 -7.99 33.54 12.92
CA PRO A 197 -9.00 34.09 12.05
C PRO A 197 -8.86 35.59 11.81
N THR A 198 -7.93 36.28 12.49
CA THR A 198 -7.78 37.71 12.33
C THR A 198 -7.29 38.07 10.92
N PRO A 199 -7.82 39.15 10.32
CA PRO A 199 -7.41 39.55 8.96
C PRO A 199 -5.89 39.76 8.83
N ALA A 200 -5.24 40.34 9.83
CA ALA A 200 -3.81 40.57 9.80
C ALA A 200 -2.99 39.26 9.81
N ALA A 201 -3.37 38.28 10.61
CA ALA A 201 -2.72 36.97 10.65
C ALA A 201 -2.93 36.21 9.32
N ARG A 202 -4.15 36.24 8.77
CA ARG A 202 -4.43 35.61 7.46
C ARG A 202 -3.63 36.21 6.33
N GLU A 203 -3.51 37.56 6.27
CA GLU A 203 -2.69 38.21 5.23
C GLU A 203 -1.19 37.89 5.40
N ALA A 204 -0.71 37.72 6.64
CA ALA A 204 0.66 37.26 6.87
C ALA A 204 0.89 35.82 6.38
N GLU A 205 -0.07 34.93 6.57
CA GLU A 205 -0.01 33.57 6.04
C GLU A 205 -0.02 33.56 4.50
N TYR A 206 -0.87 34.38 3.87
CA TYR A 206 -0.87 34.53 2.40
C TYR A 206 0.46 35.09 1.89
N ALA A 207 1.02 36.09 2.56
CA ALA A 207 2.33 36.66 2.17
C ALA A 207 3.43 35.57 2.21
N ALA A 208 3.44 34.73 3.23
CA ALA A 208 4.35 33.59 3.30
C ALA A 208 4.10 32.57 2.17
N LEU A 209 2.83 32.26 1.89
CA LEU A 209 2.45 31.35 0.80
C LEU A 209 2.89 31.87 -0.56
N TRP A 210 2.67 33.14 -0.86
CA TRP A 210 3.15 33.77 -2.11
C TRP A 210 4.65 33.70 -2.22
N SER A 211 5.40 34.04 -1.17
CA SER A 211 6.87 33.95 -1.16
C SER A 211 7.35 32.52 -1.46
N LYS A 212 6.67 31.50 -0.91
CA LYS A 212 7.02 30.10 -1.14
C LYS A 212 6.71 29.67 -2.57
N LEU A 213 5.50 29.94 -3.05
CA LEU A 213 5.08 29.62 -4.42
C LEU A 213 5.94 30.32 -5.46
N ASP A 214 6.29 31.61 -5.25
CA ASP A 214 7.21 32.35 -6.11
C ASP A 214 8.58 31.69 -6.18
N SER A 215 9.13 31.25 -5.06
CA SER A 215 10.42 30.56 -5.04
C SER A 215 10.42 29.25 -5.85
N MET A 216 9.31 28.50 -5.82
CA MET A 216 9.17 27.27 -6.61
C MET A 216 8.91 27.58 -8.10
N TYR A 217 8.16 28.63 -8.39
CA TYR A 217 7.99 29.12 -9.77
C TYR A 217 9.32 29.55 -10.40
N GLU A 218 10.15 30.27 -9.64
CA GLU A 218 11.53 30.67 -10.05
C GLU A 218 12.46 29.45 -10.23
N ALA A 219 12.25 28.38 -9.44
CA ALA A 219 12.94 27.11 -9.63
C ALA A 219 12.57 26.43 -10.96
N GLY A 220 11.41 26.77 -11.55
CA GLY A 220 10.94 26.27 -12.85
C GLY A 220 9.62 25.52 -12.81
N PHE A 221 8.98 25.36 -11.64
CA PHE A 221 7.66 24.71 -11.54
C PHE A 221 6.58 25.54 -12.22
N ARG A 222 5.64 24.84 -12.87
CA ARG A 222 4.43 25.39 -13.51
C ARG A 222 3.18 24.63 -13.11
N CYS A 223 3.33 23.62 -12.26
CA CYS A 223 2.26 22.78 -11.77
C CYS A 223 2.31 22.81 -10.24
N PHE A 224 1.20 23.19 -9.59
CA PHE A 224 1.12 23.38 -8.15
C PHE A 224 -0.06 22.63 -7.56
N ALA A 225 0.12 22.13 -6.32
CA ALA A 225 -0.94 21.55 -5.54
C ALA A 225 -0.95 22.13 -4.12
N VAL A 226 -2.12 22.10 -3.47
CA VAL A 226 -2.30 22.48 -2.06
C VAL A 226 -2.91 21.33 -1.32
N PHE A 227 -2.30 20.94 -0.22
CA PHE A 227 -2.71 19.81 0.60
C PHE A 227 -3.18 20.28 1.98
N PHE A 228 -4.34 19.75 2.40
CA PHE A 228 -4.97 19.98 3.70
C PHE A 228 -5.19 18.66 4.47
N ASP A 229 -4.78 17.52 3.90
CA ASP A 229 -4.98 16.20 4.46
C ASP A 229 -4.22 16.01 5.80
N ASP A 230 -4.79 15.21 6.69
CA ASP A 230 -4.24 14.79 7.99
C ASP A 230 -4.01 15.88 9.04
N PHE A 231 -4.18 17.17 8.72
CA PHE A 231 -3.98 18.29 9.63
C PHE A 231 -5.00 19.42 9.40
N GLY A 232 -5.21 20.24 10.40
CA GLY A 232 -5.75 21.58 10.21
C GLY A 232 -7.27 21.76 10.31
N GLY A 233 -8.02 20.76 10.76
CA GLY A 233 -9.46 20.89 11.05
C GLY A 233 -10.36 20.96 9.79
N ASP A 234 -11.68 20.86 10.02
CA ASP A 234 -12.71 20.69 8.96
C ASP A 234 -13.29 22.02 8.44
N ASN A 235 -12.46 23.03 8.20
CA ASN A 235 -12.95 24.31 7.69
C ASN A 235 -12.97 24.35 6.15
N ALA A 236 -14.00 23.73 5.56
CA ALA A 236 -14.17 23.65 4.11
C ALA A 236 -14.26 25.02 3.42
N GLU A 237 -14.90 26.02 4.06
CA GLU A 237 -15.00 27.36 3.51
C GLU A 237 -13.64 28.05 3.38
N LEU A 238 -12.83 27.95 4.42
CA LEU A 238 -11.47 28.48 4.41
C LEU A 238 -10.58 27.75 3.40
N HIS A 239 -10.68 26.41 3.31
CA HIS A 239 -9.91 25.65 2.34
C HIS A 239 -10.31 25.98 0.89
N ALA A 240 -11.60 26.21 0.62
CA ALA A 240 -12.06 26.69 -0.68
C ALA A 240 -11.58 28.12 -0.96
N GLU A 241 -11.63 29.03 0.02
CA GLU A 241 -11.11 30.40 -0.09
C GLU A 241 -9.61 30.40 -0.44
N ILE A 242 -8.79 29.64 0.31
CA ILE A 242 -7.34 29.54 0.05
C ILE A 242 -7.09 29.01 -1.35
N SER A 243 -7.80 27.94 -1.75
CA SER A 243 -7.66 27.33 -3.06
C SER A 243 -8.02 28.31 -4.19
N ASN A 244 -9.11 29.06 -4.04
CA ASN A 244 -9.53 30.08 -4.99
C ASN A 244 -8.51 31.24 -5.08
N ARG A 245 -7.96 31.67 -3.93
CA ARG A 245 -6.94 32.73 -3.93
C ARG A 245 -5.64 32.23 -4.60
N VAL A 246 -5.19 31.01 -4.34
CA VAL A 246 -4.03 30.44 -5.04
C VAL A 246 -4.25 30.41 -6.55
N LYS A 247 -5.43 29.95 -7.00
CA LYS A 247 -5.77 29.97 -8.42
C LYS A 247 -5.73 31.37 -8.99
N ARG A 248 -6.53 32.30 -8.44
CA ARG A 248 -6.73 33.65 -8.98
C ARG A 248 -5.50 34.55 -8.79
N ASP A 249 -4.96 34.60 -7.56
CA ASP A 249 -3.96 35.61 -7.19
C ASP A 249 -2.53 35.16 -7.50
N PHE A 250 -2.33 33.86 -7.77
CA PHE A 250 -1.02 33.33 -8.14
C PHE A 250 -1.01 32.69 -9.53
N LEU A 251 -1.73 31.58 -9.76
CA LEU A 251 -1.61 30.83 -11.02
C LEU A 251 -2.06 31.63 -12.24
N GLU A 252 -3.21 32.27 -12.17
CA GLU A 252 -3.73 33.08 -13.29
C GLU A 252 -2.89 34.33 -13.57
N ARG A 253 -2.31 34.95 -12.52
CA ARG A 253 -1.39 36.07 -12.70
C ARG A 253 -0.08 35.67 -13.36
N LYS A 254 0.42 34.43 -13.12
CA LYS A 254 1.59 33.89 -13.82
C LYS A 254 1.28 33.56 -15.28
N GLY A 255 0.06 33.08 -15.57
CA GLY A 255 -0.48 32.88 -16.91
C GLY A 255 0.01 31.65 -17.66
N ASP A 256 1.04 30.94 -17.13
CA ASP A 256 1.63 29.75 -17.75
C ASP A 256 1.59 28.51 -16.83
N CYS A 257 0.78 28.56 -15.76
CA CYS A 257 0.62 27.47 -14.81
C CYS A 257 -0.50 26.51 -15.20
N ALA A 258 -0.34 25.23 -14.86
CA ALA A 258 -1.38 24.21 -14.97
C ALA A 258 -2.51 24.45 -13.93
N PRO A 259 -3.72 23.93 -14.16
CA PRO A 259 -4.80 23.97 -13.17
C PRO A 259 -4.39 23.41 -11.81
N LEU A 260 -4.88 24.06 -10.73
CA LEU A 260 -4.59 23.66 -9.35
C LEU A 260 -5.15 22.29 -9.02
N ILE A 261 -4.36 21.50 -8.27
CA ILE A 261 -4.82 20.27 -7.61
C ILE A 261 -4.89 20.53 -6.11
N VAL A 262 -5.97 20.09 -5.46
CA VAL A 262 -6.18 20.24 -4.02
C VAL A 262 -6.47 18.88 -3.40
N CYS A 263 -5.72 18.52 -2.36
CA CYS A 263 -6.09 17.43 -1.47
C CYS A 263 -6.88 18.02 -0.30
N PRO A 264 -8.18 17.73 -0.17
CA PRO A 264 -9.00 18.27 0.92
C PRO A 264 -8.69 17.56 2.23
N ASN A 265 -9.10 18.12 3.36
CA ASN A 265 -8.98 17.46 4.65
C ASN A 265 -9.87 16.21 4.72
N GLN A 266 -11.13 16.30 4.27
CA GLN A 266 -12.04 15.16 4.16
C GLN A 266 -11.94 14.53 2.76
N TYR A 267 -10.91 13.72 2.57
CA TYR A 267 -10.60 13.08 1.28
C TYR A 267 -11.23 11.69 1.10
N VAL A 268 -11.95 11.16 2.12
CA VAL A 268 -12.65 9.87 2.09
C VAL A 268 -14.17 10.06 2.03
N GLY A 269 -14.92 8.98 1.73
CA GLY A 269 -16.37 8.95 1.83
C GLY A 269 -17.11 9.38 0.56
N ASP A 270 -18.43 9.51 0.67
CA ASP A 270 -19.38 9.75 -0.43
C ASP A 270 -19.98 11.18 -0.45
N ASP A 271 -21.24 11.31 -0.88
CA ASP A 271 -21.96 12.58 -1.00
C ASP A 271 -22.58 13.09 0.33
N GLN A 272 -22.52 12.30 1.41
CA GLN A 272 -23.09 12.68 2.70
C GLN A 272 -22.17 13.58 3.52
N ASP A 273 -20.91 13.76 3.10
CA ASP A 273 -19.95 14.61 3.78
C ASP A 273 -20.19 16.11 3.50
N PRO A 274 -20.61 16.91 4.53
CA PRO A 274 -20.85 18.34 4.37
C PRO A 274 -19.62 19.13 3.92
N TYR A 275 -18.43 18.72 4.35
CA TYR A 275 -17.18 19.37 3.93
C TYR A 275 -17.01 19.30 2.40
N SER A 276 -17.25 18.13 1.82
CA SER A 276 -17.12 17.93 0.38
C SER A 276 -18.17 18.71 -0.42
N GLN A 277 -19.39 18.82 0.12
CA GLN A 277 -20.44 19.62 -0.49
C GLN A 277 -20.06 21.11 -0.53
N ILE A 278 -19.54 21.65 0.58
CA ILE A 278 -19.06 23.04 0.67
C ILE A 278 -17.88 23.27 -0.28
N MET A 279 -16.88 22.36 -0.31
CA MET A 279 -15.79 22.43 -1.27
C MET A 279 -16.28 22.39 -2.73
N GLY A 280 -17.27 21.53 -2.99
CA GLY A 280 -17.90 21.42 -4.30
C GLY A 280 -18.59 22.71 -4.74
N GLU A 281 -19.30 23.38 -3.84
CA GLU A 281 -20.02 24.62 -4.09
C GLU A 281 -19.08 25.83 -4.24
N LYS A 282 -18.14 26.00 -3.27
CA LYS A 282 -17.36 27.23 -3.09
C LYS A 282 -16.02 27.26 -3.83
N ALA A 283 -15.40 26.12 -4.07
CA ALA A 283 -14.17 26.07 -4.85
C ALA A 283 -14.46 26.25 -6.34
N ASP A 284 -13.61 27.04 -7.02
CA ASP A 284 -13.67 27.27 -8.47
C ASP A 284 -13.69 25.93 -9.23
N LYS A 285 -14.50 25.84 -10.28
CA LYS A 285 -14.77 24.59 -10.99
C LYS A 285 -13.56 24.01 -11.74
N ASP A 286 -12.56 24.84 -12.04
CA ASP A 286 -11.31 24.40 -12.68
C ASP A 286 -10.33 23.77 -11.69
N ILE A 287 -10.56 23.92 -10.38
CA ILE A 287 -9.74 23.27 -9.33
C ILE A 287 -10.09 21.79 -9.27
N ARG A 288 -9.05 20.95 -9.39
CA ARG A 288 -9.19 19.49 -9.25
C ARG A 288 -9.11 19.11 -7.78
N ILE A 289 -10.13 18.43 -7.28
CA ILE A 289 -10.22 18.02 -5.86
C ILE A 289 -9.98 16.52 -5.74
N MET A 290 -9.02 16.14 -4.90
CA MET A 290 -8.60 14.76 -4.69
C MET A 290 -9.58 13.99 -3.80
N TRP A 291 -9.61 12.67 -3.98
CA TRP A 291 -10.42 11.71 -3.23
C TRP A 291 -9.77 10.33 -3.26
N THR A 292 -9.77 9.59 -2.13
CA THR A 292 -9.13 8.28 -2.02
C THR A 292 -10.09 7.08 -2.10
N GLY A 293 -11.39 7.34 -2.20
CA GLY A 293 -12.43 6.32 -2.16
C GLY A 293 -13.27 6.37 -0.89
N MET A 294 -13.98 5.29 -0.59
CA MET A 294 -14.81 5.17 0.62
C MET A 294 -13.98 5.05 1.90
N GLY A 295 -12.71 4.71 1.78
CA GLY A 295 -11.70 4.67 2.84
C GLY A 295 -10.37 5.23 2.37
N VAL A 296 -9.40 5.31 3.25
CA VAL A 296 -8.03 5.73 2.91
C VAL A 296 -7.43 4.76 1.88
N CYS A 297 -7.59 3.44 2.10
CA CYS A 297 -7.21 2.39 1.18
C CYS A 297 -8.47 1.61 0.78
N SER A 298 -9.00 1.88 -0.40
CA SER A 298 -10.24 1.23 -0.87
C SER A 298 -10.26 1.06 -2.39
N ASP A 299 -11.10 0.14 -2.85
CA ASP A 299 -11.47 0.07 -4.26
C ASP A 299 -12.24 1.33 -4.68
N ILE A 300 -12.11 1.73 -5.93
CA ILE A 300 -12.74 2.91 -6.51
C ILE A 300 -13.91 2.45 -7.38
N THR A 301 -15.09 2.37 -6.78
CA THR A 301 -16.30 1.90 -7.49
C THR A 301 -17.00 3.03 -8.21
N ALA A 302 -17.69 2.72 -9.32
CA ALA A 302 -18.44 3.70 -10.10
C ALA A 302 -19.55 4.37 -9.28
N ASP A 303 -20.26 3.63 -8.42
CA ASP A 303 -21.31 4.15 -7.54
C ASP A 303 -20.76 5.16 -6.54
N ALA A 304 -19.69 4.81 -5.80
CA ALA A 304 -19.06 5.72 -4.84
C ALA A 304 -18.48 6.96 -5.55
N THR A 305 -17.89 6.77 -6.72
CA THR A 305 -17.35 7.88 -7.53
C THR A 305 -18.45 8.84 -7.98
N ALA A 306 -19.59 8.32 -8.43
CA ALA A 306 -20.73 9.13 -8.84
C ALA A 306 -21.29 9.96 -7.67
N LYS A 307 -21.42 9.37 -6.50
CA LYS A 307 -21.83 10.07 -5.27
C LYS A 307 -20.85 11.18 -4.91
N ARG A 308 -19.54 10.87 -4.92
CA ARG A 308 -18.51 11.87 -4.64
C ARG A 308 -18.50 12.99 -5.69
N ALA A 309 -18.64 12.68 -6.96
CA ALA A 309 -18.76 13.66 -8.05
C ALA A 309 -19.94 14.62 -7.85
N LYS A 310 -21.07 14.09 -7.36
CA LYS A 310 -22.25 14.89 -7.01
C LYS A 310 -21.95 15.89 -5.88
N ALA A 311 -21.30 15.45 -4.79
CA ALA A 311 -20.91 16.33 -3.70
C ALA A 311 -19.93 17.42 -4.17
N LEU A 312 -18.90 17.05 -4.91
CA LEU A 312 -17.89 17.96 -5.42
C LEU A 312 -18.37 18.82 -6.60
N GLN A 313 -19.54 18.51 -7.21
CA GLN A 313 -20.08 19.14 -8.42
C GLN A 313 -19.08 19.14 -9.60
N ARG A 314 -18.22 18.13 -9.66
CA ARG A 314 -17.20 17.92 -10.70
C ARG A 314 -16.68 16.49 -10.67
N ALA A 315 -16.03 16.06 -11.76
CA ALA A 315 -15.35 14.77 -11.78
C ALA A 315 -14.22 14.71 -10.71
N PRO A 316 -14.18 13.69 -9.86
CA PRO A 316 -13.12 13.57 -8.86
C PRO A 316 -11.73 13.39 -9.48
N PHE A 317 -10.72 13.88 -8.78
CA PHE A 317 -9.33 13.51 -9.00
C PHE A 317 -8.98 12.41 -7.99
N VAL A 318 -8.64 11.20 -8.47
CA VAL A 318 -8.38 10.08 -7.56
C VAL A 318 -6.94 10.09 -7.07
N TRP A 319 -6.75 10.02 -5.77
CA TRP A 319 -5.52 9.64 -5.10
C TRP A 319 -5.71 8.20 -4.60
N TRP A 320 -5.21 7.22 -5.33
CA TRP A 320 -5.40 5.82 -4.97
C TRP A 320 -4.25 5.29 -4.14
N ASN A 321 -4.55 4.88 -2.91
CA ASN A 321 -3.58 4.31 -1.97
C ASN A 321 -3.29 2.83 -2.27
N TRP A 322 -2.85 2.56 -3.50
CA TRP A 322 -2.33 1.31 -4.01
C TRP A 322 -1.09 1.59 -4.86
N PRO A 323 0.08 0.96 -4.61
CA PRO A 323 0.40 -0.08 -3.59
C PRO A 323 1.05 0.46 -2.31
N VAL A 324 0.67 1.63 -1.80
CA VAL A 324 1.29 2.20 -0.59
C VAL A 324 1.32 1.20 0.58
N ASN A 325 2.42 1.19 1.32
CA ASN A 325 2.63 0.28 2.46
C ASN A 325 3.12 0.98 3.73
N ASP A 326 2.98 2.30 3.83
CA ASP A 326 3.51 3.10 4.94
C ASP A 326 2.88 2.76 6.31
N PHE A 327 1.68 2.22 6.33
CA PHE A 327 1.00 1.69 7.51
C PHE A 327 1.34 0.20 7.80
N VAL A 328 1.99 -0.51 6.87
CA VAL A 328 2.40 -1.92 6.96
C VAL A 328 3.79 -2.14 6.34
N ARG A 329 4.75 -1.31 6.71
CA ARG A 329 6.11 -1.27 6.12
C ARG A 329 6.88 -2.59 6.17
N CYS A 330 6.45 -3.53 7.01
CA CYS A 330 7.00 -4.87 7.02
C CYS A 330 6.60 -5.70 5.79
N LYS A 331 5.63 -5.24 4.97
CA LYS A 331 5.13 -5.93 3.77
C LYS A 331 5.51 -5.20 2.50
N LEU A 332 5.74 -5.96 1.43
CA LEU A 332 5.73 -5.47 0.06
C LEU A 332 4.36 -5.72 -0.56
N ILE A 333 3.89 -4.80 -1.40
CA ILE A 333 2.62 -4.90 -2.09
C ILE A 333 2.90 -4.91 -3.59
N MET A 334 3.00 -6.10 -4.16
CA MET A 334 3.44 -6.35 -5.54
C MET A 334 2.40 -7.11 -6.36
N GLY A 335 1.16 -7.12 -5.90
CA GLY A 335 0.05 -7.84 -6.53
C GLY A 335 -0.52 -7.14 -7.76
N ARG A 336 -1.54 -7.78 -8.33
CA ARG A 336 -2.27 -7.30 -9.50
C ARG A 336 -2.99 -5.98 -9.22
N THR A 337 -3.09 -5.14 -10.25
CA THR A 337 -3.90 -3.91 -10.25
C THR A 337 -5.34 -4.25 -10.64
N TYR A 338 -6.31 -4.01 -9.74
CA TYR A 338 -7.76 -4.09 -10.01
C TYR A 338 -8.54 -3.38 -8.87
N GLY A 339 -9.86 -3.36 -8.96
CA GLY A 339 -10.71 -2.68 -7.97
C GLY A 339 -10.94 -1.20 -8.31
N VAL A 340 -10.80 -0.84 -9.60
CA VAL A 340 -11.13 0.50 -10.10
C VAL A 340 -12.10 0.36 -11.25
N ASP A 341 -13.27 0.98 -11.13
CA ASP A 341 -14.29 1.00 -12.18
C ASP A 341 -14.03 2.09 -13.23
N GLU A 342 -14.65 1.93 -14.41
CA GLU A 342 -14.65 2.96 -15.45
C GLU A 342 -15.49 4.17 -15.01
N TYR A 343 -14.88 5.35 -15.03
CA TYR A 343 -15.54 6.63 -14.74
C TYR A 343 -14.76 7.77 -15.41
N PRO A 344 -15.40 8.89 -15.80
CA PRO A 344 -14.71 10.04 -16.35
C PRO A 344 -13.97 10.86 -15.28
N TYR A 345 -12.89 10.31 -14.74
CA TYR A 345 -12.04 10.97 -13.74
C TYR A 345 -11.40 12.25 -14.31
N SER A 346 -11.29 13.31 -13.51
CA SER A 346 -10.52 14.51 -13.87
C SER A 346 -9.00 14.26 -13.83
N GLY A 347 -8.58 13.21 -13.14
CA GLY A 347 -7.25 12.67 -13.03
C GLY A 347 -7.19 11.51 -12.06
N PHE A 348 -6.09 10.75 -12.10
CA PHE A 348 -5.88 9.58 -11.27
C PHE A 348 -4.39 9.39 -10.98
N VAL A 349 -4.00 9.40 -9.72
CA VAL A 349 -2.64 9.12 -9.29
C VAL A 349 -2.60 8.00 -8.26
N SER A 350 -1.61 7.15 -8.38
CA SER A 350 -1.28 6.13 -7.40
C SER A 350 -0.38 6.71 -6.33
N ASN A 351 -0.56 6.31 -5.07
CA ASN A 351 0.41 6.50 -4.00
C ASN A 351 1.20 5.20 -3.85
N PRO A 352 2.46 5.15 -4.32
CA PRO A 352 3.26 3.92 -4.30
C PRO A 352 3.93 3.67 -2.94
N MET A 353 4.65 2.54 -2.84
CA MET A 353 5.47 2.23 -1.67
C MET A 353 6.72 3.13 -1.59
N GLU A 354 7.29 3.23 -0.40
CA GLU A 354 8.67 3.71 -0.18
C GLU A 354 9.68 2.91 -1.04
N ASN A 355 9.39 1.65 -1.32
CA ASN A 355 10.12 0.74 -2.20
C ASN A 355 9.77 1.03 -3.66
N LEU A 356 10.45 2.00 -4.26
CA LEU A 356 10.13 2.52 -5.60
C LEU A 356 10.21 1.46 -6.69
N GLU A 357 11.31 0.68 -6.72
CA GLU A 357 11.51 -0.33 -7.75
C GLU A 357 10.48 -1.46 -7.66
N ALA A 358 10.14 -1.88 -6.44
CA ALA A 358 9.07 -2.86 -6.21
C ALA A 358 7.69 -2.33 -6.64
N SER A 359 7.45 -1.01 -6.50
CA SER A 359 6.20 -0.37 -6.92
C SER A 359 5.97 -0.38 -8.43
N LYS A 360 7.02 -0.46 -9.25
CA LYS A 360 6.92 -0.44 -10.71
C LYS A 360 6.03 -1.55 -11.28
N ILE A 361 5.89 -2.67 -10.59
CA ILE A 361 4.98 -3.76 -10.99
C ILE A 361 3.52 -3.28 -10.95
N ALA A 362 3.09 -2.68 -9.85
CA ALA A 362 1.74 -2.12 -9.75
C ALA A 362 1.56 -0.91 -10.68
N LEU A 363 2.57 -0.04 -10.79
CA LEU A 363 2.54 1.14 -11.65
C LEU A 363 2.41 0.77 -13.13
N PHE A 364 3.01 -0.34 -13.57
CA PHE A 364 2.82 -0.87 -14.92
C PHE A 364 1.34 -1.20 -15.19
N GLY A 365 0.69 -1.88 -14.24
CA GLY A 365 -0.74 -2.19 -14.32
C GLY A 365 -1.62 -0.94 -14.30
N ILE A 366 -1.30 0.02 -13.46
CA ILE A 366 -2.02 1.30 -13.35
C ILE A 366 -1.89 2.12 -14.64
N ALA A 367 -0.71 2.16 -15.24
CA ALA A 367 -0.48 2.84 -16.51
C ALA A 367 -1.39 2.31 -17.63
N ASP A 368 -1.45 0.99 -17.76
CA ASP A 368 -2.29 0.32 -18.77
C ASP A 368 -3.79 0.52 -18.49
N MET A 369 -4.20 0.36 -17.22
CA MET A 369 -5.58 0.55 -16.77
C MET A 369 -6.09 1.97 -17.05
N LEU A 370 -5.28 2.99 -16.80
CA LEU A 370 -5.67 4.39 -16.98
C LEU A 370 -5.58 4.86 -18.43
N TRP A 371 -4.82 4.14 -19.26
CA TRP A 371 -4.71 4.42 -20.68
C TRP A 371 -5.87 3.81 -21.47
N ASN A 372 -6.17 2.52 -21.27
CA ASN A 372 -7.24 1.82 -21.98
C ASN A 372 -7.98 0.85 -21.05
N ARG A 373 -8.94 1.39 -20.32
CA ARG A 373 -9.70 0.63 -19.33
C ARG A 373 -10.44 -0.58 -19.90
N ARG A 374 -10.97 -0.44 -21.13
CA ARG A 374 -11.76 -1.51 -21.77
C ARG A 374 -10.92 -2.72 -22.18
N ALA A 375 -9.69 -2.49 -22.60
CA ALA A 375 -8.79 -3.56 -22.98
C ALA A 375 -7.96 -4.11 -21.81
N PHE A 376 -7.95 -3.41 -20.67
CA PHE A 376 -7.17 -3.80 -19.52
C PHE A 376 -7.62 -5.12 -18.93
N SER A 377 -6.67 -6.07 -18.84
CA SER A 377 -6.83 -7.35 -18.14
C SER A 377 -5.84 -7.42 -17.00
N SER A 378 -6.32 -7.30 -15.78
CA SER A 378 -5.50 -7.33 -14.56
C SER A 378 -4.56 -8.55 -14.51
N PHE A 379 -5.07 -9.73 -14.85
CA PHE A 379 -4.30 -10.98 -14.86
C PHE A 379 -3.19 -10.95 -15.92
N HIS A 380 -3.53 -10.73 -17.20
CA HIS A 380 -2.55 -10.73 -18.29
C HIS A 380 -1.53 -9.61 -18.13
N ASN A 381 -1.98 -8.41 -17.76
CA ASN A 381 -1.09 -7.27 -17.55
C ASN A 381 -0.03 -7.54 -16.47
N TRP A 382 -0.42 -8.14 -15.34
CA TRP A 382 0.52 -8.42 -14.24
C TRP A 382 1.58 -9.45 -14.66
N HIS A 383 1.18 -10.53 -15.34
CA HIS A 383 2.11 -11.54 -15.84
C HIS A 383 3.05 -10.96 -16.91
N ASP A 384 2.50 -10.24 -17.87
CA ASP A 384 3.30 -9.64 -18.95
C ASP A 384 4.20 -8.52 -18.43
N GLY A 385 3.72 -7.75 -17.43
CA GLY A 385 4.49 -6.71 -16.75
C GLY A 385 5.72 -7.29 -16.04
N ILE A 386 5.54 -8.35 -15.26
CA ILE A 386 6.66 -9.04 -14.60
C ILE A 386 7.61 -9.64 -15.63
N GLN A 387 7.10 -10.31 -16.67
CA GLN A 387 7.91 -10.84 -17.76
C GLN A 387 8.71 -9.74 -18.47
N ARG A 388 8.13 -8.56 -18.65
CA ARG A 388 8.76 -7.43 -19.33
C ARG A 388 9.81 -6.73 -18.48
N LEU A 389 9.49 -6.48 -17.21
CA LEU A 389 10.39 -5.79 -16.29
C LEU A 389 11.54 -6.68 -15.82
N TYR A 390 11.29 -7.99 -15.70
CA TYR A 390 12.25 -8.96 -15.13
C TYR A 390 12.35 -10.24 -16.00
N PRO A 391 12.64 -10.14 -17.32
CA PRO A 391 12.63 -11.30 -18.24
C PRO A 391 13.63 -12.39 -17.83
N PHE A 392 14.68 -12.02 -17.10
CA PHE A 392 15.74 -12.91 -16.65
C PHE A 392 15.37 -13.74 -15.40
N ALA A 393 14.26 -13.45 -14.71
CA ALA A 393 13.79 -14.16 -13.52
C ALA A 393 12.25 -14.12 -13.39
N ALA A 394 11.53 -14.06 -14.50
CA ALA A 394 10.08 -13.81 -14.52
C ALA A 394 9.29 -14.83 -13.71
N LYS A 395 9.61 -16.12 -13.80
CA LYS A 395 8.92 -17.17 -13.06
C LYS A 395 9.12 -17.03 -11.54
N ALA A 396 10.36 -16.78 -11.11
CA ALA A 396 10.67 -16.58 -9.70
C ALA A 396 10.04 -15.28 -9.16
N MET A 397 10.04 -14.22 -9.97
CA MET A 397 9.35 -12.96 -9.63
C MET A 397 7.84 -13.15 -9.51
N LEU A 398 7.19 -13.89 -10.41
CA LEU A 398 5.76 -14.20 -10.31
C LEU A 398 5.43 -14.94 -9.00
N GLN A 399 6.24 -15.94 -8.64
CA GLN A 399 6.07 -16.69 -7.40
C GLN A 399 6.23 -15.79 -6.17
N PHE A 400 7.28 -14.97 -6.14
CA PHE A 400 7.52 -14.03 -5.06
C PHE A 400 6.44 -12.95 -4.95
N CYS A 401 6.05 -12.34 -6.07
CA CYS A 401 5.02 -11.31 -6.11
C CYS A 401 3.65 -11.86 -5.73
N GLY A 402 3.32 -13.11 -6.13
CA GLY A 402 2.07 -13.78 -5.74
C GLY A 402 1.91 -13.95 -4.23
N HIS A 403 3.02 -14.02 -3.49
CA HIS A 403 3.02 -14.05 -2.03
C HIS A 403 3.22 -12.67 -1.38
N ASN A 404 3.28 -11.60 -2.15
CA ASN A 404 3.40 -10.23 -1.66
C ASN A 404 2.30 -9.34 -2.26
N THR A 405 1.03 -9.68 -1.96
CA THR A 405 -0.15 -9.10 -2.59
C THR A 405 -1.10 -8.40 -1.63
N ASP A 406 -1.15 -8.84 -0.37
CA ASP A 406 -2.19 -8.41 0.56
C ASP A 406 -1.69 -7.32 1.50
N THR A 407 -2.51 -6.27 1.66
CA THR A 407 -2.43 -5.43 2.86
C THR A 407 -3.24 -6.07 3.99
N HIS A 408 -3.01 -5.70 5.23
CA HIS A 408 -3.95 -6.01 6.29
C HIS A 408 -5.03 -4.93 6.38
N LYS A 409 -6.22 -5.35 6.82
CA LYS A 409 -7.27 -4.44 7.23
C LYS A 409 -6.95 -3.93 8.64
N GLU A 410 -5.96 -3.02 8.75
CA GLU A 410 -5.64 -2.38 10.02
C GLU A 410 -5.09 -0.96 9.79
N PRO A 411 -5.56 0.00 10.55
CA PRO A 411 -6.79 0.00 11.34
C PRO A 411 -8.03 -0.10 10.43
N GLU A 412 -9.18 -0.54 10.94
CA GLU A 412 -10.42 -0.70 10.14
C GLU A 412 -10.81 0.57 9.35
N ALA A 413 -10.55 1.75 9.91
CA ALA A 413 -10.82 3.04 9.27
C ALA A 413 -9.97 3.30 8.01
N MET A 414 -8.81 2.65 7.86
CA MET A 414 -7.96 2.81 6.67
C MET A 414 -8.37 1.90 5.52
N GLY A 415 -9.17 0.86 5.79
CA GLY A 415 -9.46 -0.18 4.82
C GLY A 415 -8.28 -1.12 4.59
N GLY A 416 -8.27 -1.82 3.50
CA GLY A 416 -7.18 -2.71 3.11
C GLY A 416 -7.55 -3.51 1.87
N PHE A 417 -6.55 -4.07 1.23
CA PHE A 417 -6.73 -4.87 0.03
C PHE A 417 -6.40 -6.32 0.30
N TYR A 418 -7.32 -7.22 -0.06
CA TYR A 418 -7.10 -8.65 -0.12
C TYR A 418 -7.18 -9.07 -1.57
N ARG A 419 -6.18 -9.83 -2.03
CA ARG A 419 -6.06 -10.20 -3.44
C ARG A 419 -6.26 -11.70 -3.65
N GLU A 420 -6.76 -12.07 -4.84
CA GLU A 420 -7.13 -13.44 -5.18
C GLU A 420 -5.97 -14.44 -5.12
N GLU A 421 -4.73 -13.98 -5.29
CA GLU A 421 -3.55 -14.84 -5.26
C GLU A 421 -3.43 -15.59 -3.93
N SER A 422 -3.74 -14.95 -2.80
CA SER A 422 -3.74 -15.61 -1.50
C SER A 422 -4.85 -16.65 -1.35
N GLU A 423 -5.98 -16.45 -2.01
CA GLU A 423 -7.12 -17.40 -1.96
C GLU A 423 -6.85 -18.68 -2.78
N CYS A 424 -6.08 -18.59 -3.87
CA CYS A 424 -5.67 -19.75 -4.67
C CYS A 424 -4.88 -20.75 -3.82
N PHE A 425 -3.91 -20.27 -3.05
CA PHE A 425 -3.15 -21.11 -2.13
C PHE A 425 -4.05 -21.75 -1.06
N MET A 426 -4.99 -20.99 -0.50
CA MET A 426 -5.93 -21.52 0.50
C MET A 426 -6.86 -22.58 -0.07
N ALA A 427 -7.30 -22.43 -1.31
CA ALA A 427 -8.10 -23.46 -1.99
C ALA A 427 -7.32 -24.76 -2.15
N ALA A 428 -6.06 -24.68 -2.60
CA ALA A 428 -5.17 -25.82 -2.72
C ALA A 428 -4.87 -26.49 -1.36
N TRP A 429 -4.68 -25.68 -0.31
CA TRP A 429 -4.50 -26.21 1.05
C TRP A 429 -5.73 -26.99 1.53
N LYS A 430 -6.94 -26.47 1.29
CA LYS A 430 -8.19 -27.14 1.67
C LYS A 430 -8.41 -28.48 0.95
N SER A 431 -7.93 -28.59 -0.32
CA SER A 431 -8.10 -29.82 -1.10
C SER A 431 -7.01 -30.86 -0.83
N ASP A 432 -5.75 -30.46 -0.83
CA ASP A 432 -4.58 -31.35 -0.85
C ASP A 432 -3.75 -31.31 0.45
N GLY A 433 -4.09 -30.43 1.39
CA GLY A 433 -3.48 -30.34 2.71
C GLY A 433 -1.97 -30.19 2.66
N ARG A 434 -1.29 -31.05 3.39
CA ARG A 434 0.20 -31.04 3.53
C ARG A 434 0.95 -31.15 2.21
N ALA A 435 0.39 -31.85 1.21
CA ALA A 435 1.01 -31.97 -0.11
C ALA A 435 0.99 -30.63 -0.86
N ALA A 436 -0.05 -29.82 -0.73
CA ALA A 436 -0.11 -28.47 -1.28
C ALA A 436 0.93 -27.56 -0.64
N LEU A 437 1.07 -27.63 0.70
CA LEU A 437 2.10 -26.85 1.43
C LEU A 437 3.52 -27.21 0.96
N VAL A 438 3.81 -28.48 0.76
CA VAL A 438 5.13 -28.92 0.28
C VAL A 438 5.42 -28.36 -1.11
N ARG A 439 4.49 -28.53 -2.08
CA ARG A 439 4.66 -28.00 -3.44
C ARG A 439 4.89 -26.48 -3.44
N GLU A 440 4.10 -25.77 -2.67
CA GLU A 440 4.20 -24.30 -2.58
C GLU A 440 5.52 -23.86 -1.95
N CYS A 441 5.92 -24.46 -0.86
CA CYS A 441 7.19 -24.16 -0.20
C CYS A 441 8.41 -24.55 -1.03
N GLU A 442 8.36 -25.63 -1.81
CA GLU A 442 9.42 -25.98 -2.77
C GLU A 442 9.54 -24.92 -3.87
N ALA A 443 8.41 -24.46 -4.42
CA ALA A 443 8.40 -23.38 -5.42
C ALA A 443 8.93 -22.06 -4.84
N ASN A 444 8.52 -21.71 -3.61
CA ASN A 444 8.95 -20.52 -2.91
C ASN A 444 10.47 -20.54 -2.60
N ALA A 445 11.00 -21.66 -2.13
CA ALA A 445 12.41 -21.82 -1.85
C ALA A 445 13.26 -21.70 -3.14
N ALA A 446 12.83 -22.34 -4.24
CA ALA A 446 13.49 -22.24 -5.53
C ALA A 446 13.47 -20.81 -6.08
N ALA A 447 12.32 -20.12 -5.97
CA ALA A 447 12.20 -18.72 -6.38
C ALA A 447 13.12 -17.79 -5.56
N ALA A 448 13.16 -17.95 -4.24
CA ALA A 448 14.03 -17.16 -3.37
C ALA A 448 15.51 -17.38 -3.71
N GLU A 449 15.91 -18.61 -3.99
CA GLU A 449 17.28 -18.96 -4.40
C GLU A 449 17.65 -18.32 -5.76
N GLU A 450 16.79 -18.43 -6.76
CA GLU A 450 16.98 -17.82 -8.07
C GLU A 450 17.10 -16.30 -7.97
N LEU A 451 16.17 -15.64 -7.28
CA LEU A 451 16.16 -14.19 -7.09
C LEU A 451 17.43 -13.70 -6.37
N SER A 452 17.89 -14.43 -5.34
CA SER A 452 19.10 -14.09 -4.60
C SER A 452 20.37 -14.17 -5.46
N LYS A 453 20.38 -15.03 -6.48
CA LYS A 453 21.51 -15.17 -7.42
C LYS A 453 21.47 -14.14 -8.53
N VAL A 454 20.28 -13.85 -9.08
CA VAL A 454 20.13 -13.10 -10.34
C VAL A 454 19.94 -11.61 -10.11
N LEU A 455 19.14 -11.19 -9.12
CA LEU A 455 18.81 -9.78 -8.90
C LEU A 455 20.00 -8.89 -8.53
N PRO A 456 21.00 -9.33 -7.75
CA PRO A 456 22.16 -8.48 -7.45
C PRO A 456 22.88 -7.95 -8.70
N GLU A 457 22.93 -8.73 -9.76
CA GLU A 457 23.57 -8.36 -11.02
C GLU A 457 22.59 -7.67 -11.99
N LYS A 458 21.43 -8.29 -12.22
CA LYS A 458 20.50 -7.87 -13.29
C LYS A 458 19.56 -6.73 -12.89
N ALA A 459 19.23 -6.60 -11.59
CA ALA A 459 18.37 -5.55 -11.07
C ALA A 459 18.84 -5.05 -9.69
N PRO A 460 20.06 -4.45 -9.60
CA PRO A 460 20.68 -4.10 -8.30
C PRO A 460 19.88 -3.06 -7.50
N LYS A 461 19.08 -2.21 -8.16
CA LYS A 461 18.20 -1.26 -7.47
C LYS A 461 17.06 -1.98 -6.75
N LEU A 462 16.36 -2.87 -7.45
CA LEU A 462 15.32 -3.72 -6.87
C LEU A 462 15.90 -4.60 -5.75
N TRP A 463 17.05 -5.24 -5.98
CA TRP A 463 17.70 -6.07 -4.97
C TRP A 463 17.97 -5.33 -3.67
N ARG A 464 18.47 -4.09 -3.73
CA ARG A 464 18.68 -3.26 -2.53
C ARG A 464 17.42 -3.02 -1.72
N GLU A 465 16.27 -2.91 -2.41
CA GLU A 465 14.98 -2.71 -1.75
C GLU A 465 14.43 -3.98 -1.11
N ILE A 466 14.49 -5.12 -1.83
CA ILE A 466 13.69 -6.32 -1.45
C ILE A 466 14.50 -7.49 -0.90
N ARG A 467 15.84 -7.42 -0.84
CA ARG A 467 16.70 -8.55 -0.47
C ARG A 467 16.33 -9.24 0.85
N TYR A 468 15.88 -8.49 1.85
CA TYR A 468 15.47 -9.05 3.13
C TYR A 468 14.14 -9.80 3.03
N TRP A 469 13.21 -9.31 2.22
CA TRP A 469 11.96 -10.02 1.94
C TRP A 469 12.19 -11.30 1.15
N VAL A 470 13.09 -11.28 0.18
CA VAL A 470 13.48 -12.49 -0.57
C VAL A 470 14.15 -13.51 0.37
N ALA A 471 15.07 -13.08 1.24
CA ALA A 471 15.71 -13.93 2.22
C ALA A 471 14.71 -14.53 3.21
N PHE A 472 13.78 -13.70 3.74
CA PHE A 472 12.73 -14.13 4.64
C PHE A 472 11.78 -15.12 3.98
N PHE A 473 11.38 -14.87 2.74
CA PHE A 473 10.53 -15.74 1.93
C PHE A 473 11.16 -17.14 1.76
N GLY A 474 12.46 -17.21 1.50
CA GLY A 474 13.19 -18.46 1.44
C GLY A 474 13.29 -19.18 2.79
N ALA A 475 13.51 -18.45 3.89
CA ALA A 475 13.51 -19.01 5.23
C ALA A 475 12.12 -19.55 5.61
N GLN A 476 11.06 -18.81 5.35
CA GLN A 476 9.67 -19.21 5.57
C GLN A 476 9.30 -20.47 4.75
N ALA A 477 9.75 -20.55 3.51
CA ALA A 477 9.53 -21.75 2.70
C ALA A 477 10.21 -22.99 3.30
N ARG A 478 11.47 -22.87 3.77
CA ARG A 478 12.16 -23.95 4.47
C ARG A 478 11.52 -24.31 5.80
N GLU A 479 10.98 -23.32 6.53
CA GLU A 479 10.17 -23.52 7.75
C GLU A 479 8.94 -24.39 7.43
N GLY A 480 8.19 -24.06 6.36
CA GLY A 480 7.02 -24.84 5.92
C GLY A 480 7.37 -26.28 5.52
N LEU A 481 8.48 -26.48 4.81
CA LEU A 481 8.96 -27.82 4.46
C LEU A 481 9.35 -28.62 5.68
N ALA A 482 10.03 -28.02 6.66
CA ALA A 482 10.38 -28.67 7.92
C ALA A 482 9.13 -29.05 8.74
N ALA A 483 8.15 -28.17 8.82
CA ALA A 483 6.86 -28.42 9.45
C ALA A 483 6.12 -29.59 8.77
N ALA A 484 6.04 -29.59 7.44
CA ALA A 484 5.36 -30.64 6.67
C ALA A 484 6.05 -32.00 6.80
N LYS A 485 7.37 -32.03 6.94
CA LYS A 485 8.17 -33.25 7.12
C LYS A 485 8.30 -33.71 8.58
N GLY A 486 7.79 -32.95 9.54
CA GLY A 486 7.91 -33.24 10.97
C GLY A 486 9.36 -33.12 11.49
N ASN A 487 10.23 -32.37 10.81
CA ASN A 487 11.62 -32.19 11.19
C ASN A 487 11.78 -30.99 12.14
N ALA A 488 11.80 -31.27 13.43
CA ALA A 488 11.85 -30.26 14.49
C ALA A 488 13.12 -29.41 14.47
N ASP A 489 14.29 -30.03 14.29
CA ASP A 489 15.58 -29.30 14.28
C ASP A 489 15.65 -28.32 13.10
N ALA A 490 15.23 -28.76 11.91
CA ALA A 490 15.16 -27.89 10.75
C ALA A 490 14.13 -26.77 10.93
N TYR A 491 12.99 -27.05 11.57
CA TYR A 491 11.96 -26.04 11.86
C TYR A 491 12.52 -24.96 12.80
N VAL A 492 13.12 -25.34 13.92
CA VAL A 492 13.74 -24.42 14.88
C VAL A 492 14.79 -23.55 14.18
N LYS A 493 15.70 -24.18 13.44
CA LYS A 493 16.78 -23.48 12.73
C LYS A 493 16.24 -22.43 11.74
N THR A 494 15.25 -22.79 10.93
CA THR A 494 14.70 -21.88 9.92
C THR A 494 13.85 -20.76 10.52
N LYS A 495 13.18 -21.04 11.65
CA LYS A 495 12.44 -20.03 12.42
C LYS A 495 13.40 -18.99 13.00
N ASP A 496 14.50 -19.41 13.60
CA ASP A 496 15.51 -18.52 14.14
C ASP A 496 16.23 -17.74 13.02
N GLU A 497 16.48 -18.35 11.86
CA GLU A 497 16.98 -17.67 10.66
C GLU A 497 16.02 -16.54 10.21
N GLY A 498 14.72 -16.81 10.16
CA GLY A 498 13.70 -15.81 9.82
C GLY A 498 13.72 -14.62 10.79
N LYS A 499 13.79 -14.87 12.10
CA LYS A 499 13.89 -13.83 13.14
C LYS A 499 15.18 -13.00 12.96
N GLU A 500 16.30 -13.63 12.63
CA GLU A 500 17.56 -12.93 12.39
C GLU A 500 17.50 -12.03 11.16
N ILE A 501 16.90 -12.48 10.05
CA ILE A 501 16.69 -11.69 8.84
C ILE A 501 15.83 -10.46 9.17
N GLN A 502 14.75 -10.62 9.94
CA GLN A 502 13.89 -9.50 10.37
C GLN A 502 14.66 -8.48 11.22
N ARG A 503 15.52 -8.96 12.13
CA ARG A 503 16.37 -8.10 12.95
C ARG A 503 17.38 -7.31 12.11
N GLN A 504 18.01 -7.96 11.13
CA GLN A 504 18.94 -7.30 10.19
C GLN A 504 18.25 -6.26 9.33
N GLN A 505 17.06 -6.57 8.83
CA GLN A 505 16.25 -5.64 8.04
C GLN A 505 15.91 -4.40 8.87
N LYS A 506 15.43 -4.58 10.10
CA LYS A 506 15.12 -3.48 11.01
C LYS A 506 16.33 -2.59 11.28
N ALA A 507 17.49 -3.20 11.60
CA ALA A 507 18.74 -2.47 11.82
C ALA A 507 19.18 -1.69 10.57
N TYR A 508 19.05 -2.28 9.39
CA TYR A 508 19.36 -1.63 8.12
C TYR A 508 18.48 -0.40 7.89
N PHE A 509 17.16 -0.49 8.06
CA PHE A 509 16.27 0.66 7.90
C PHE A 509 16.56 1.76 8.90
N GLN A 510 16.82 1.43 10.15
CA GLN A 510 17.22 2.40 11.18
C GLN A 510 18.53 3.12 10.83
N SER A 511 19.48 2.43 10.18
CA SER A 511 20.73 3.05 9.74
C SER A 511 20.56 4.02 8.57
N LEU A 512 19.54 3.85 7.74
CA LEU A 512 19.29 4.72 6.60
C LEU A 512 18.63 6.05 6.99
N ALA A 513 17.93 6.08 8.09
CA ALA A 513 17.18 7.23 8.55
C ALA A 513 17.05 7.22 10.09
N PRO A 514 18.13 7.58 10.83
CA PRO A 514 18.11 7.57 12.30
C PRO A 514 17.07 8.51 12.90
N GLU A 515 16.78 9.63 12.22
CA GLU A 515 15.79 10.64 12.61
C GLU A 515 14.33 10.16 12.41
N TRP A 516 14.13 9.02 11.78
CA TRP A 516 12.83 8.51 11.36
C TRP A 516 12.33 7.40 12.29
N ASP A 517 12.34 7.68 13.59
CA ASP A 517 11.83 6.78 14.63
C ASP A 517 10.33 6.42 14.47
N ARG A 518 9.65 7.08 13.52
CA ARG A 518 8.28 6.76 13.11
C ARG A 518 8.18 5.47 12.27
N CYS A 519 9.30 4.90 11.85
CA CYS A 519 9.32 3.60 11.19
C CYS A 519 9.04 2.49 12.20
N ARG A 520 7.79 2.22 12.49
CA ARG A 520 7.34 1.01 13.19
C ARG A 520 7.51 -0.23 12.30
N CYS A 521 8.73 -0.43 11.78
CA CYS A 521 9.02 -1.64 11.03
C CYS A 521 9.27 -2.77 12.02
N THR A 522 8.38 -3.74 12.06
CA THR A 522 8.48 -4.95 12.89
C THR A 522 9.38 -6.02 12.27
N GLY A 523 10.08 -5.71 11.18
CA GLY A 523 10.82 -6.65 10.34
C GLY A 523 10.02 -7.08 9.11
N CYS A 524 10.72 -7.62 8.10
CA CYS A 524 10.06 -8.08 6.86
C CYS A 524 9.19 -9.32 7.11
N VAL A 525 8.02 -9.33 6.49
CA VAL A 525 7.12 -10.49 6.47
C VAL A 525 6.55 -10.66 5.06
N THR A 526 6.23 -11.89 4.70
CA THR A 526 5.49 -12.18 3.47
C THR A 526 4.07 -11.63 3.59
N ALA A 527 3.61 -10.90 2.59
CA ALA A 527 2.31 -10.24 2.64
C ALA A 527 1.13 -11.19 2.42
N THR A 528 1.37 -12.42 1.98
CA THR A 528 0.32 -13.42 1.87
C THR A 528 -0.26 -13.76 3.23
N ARG A 529 -1.52 -13.47 3.41
CA ARG A 529 -2.28 -13.58 4.65
C ARG A 529 -2.26 -14.97 5.29
N HIS A 530 -2.21 -16.00 4.46
CA HIS A 530 -2.50 -17.36 4.90
C HIS A 530 -1.27 -18.29 4.98
N LEU A 531 -0.20 -18.01 4.24
CA LEU A 531 0.95 -18.93 4.16
C LEU A 531 1.52 -19.28 5.55
N GLN A 532 1.80 -18.26 6.33
CA GLN A 532 2.36 -18.50 7.66
C GLN A 532 1.38 -19.18 8.61
N LYS A 533 0.07 -18.84 8.53
CA LYS A 533 -0.94 -19.53 9.31
C LYS A 533 -0.97 -21.02 8.99
N VAL A 534 -0.93 -21.37 7.71
CA VAL A 534 -0.88 -22.77 7.26
C VAL A 534 0.38 -23.48 7.73
N ILE A 535 1.53 -22.82 7.67
CA ILE A 535 2.80 -23.35 8.19
C ILE A 535 2.67 -23.61 9.70
N ASP A 536 2.13 -22.68 10.46
CA ASP A 536 1.97 -22.83 11.91
C ASP A 536 0.97 -23.92 12.27
N ASP A 537 -0.16 -24.02 11.55
CA ASP A 537 -1.16 -25.08 11.79
C ASP A 537 -0.56 -26.46 11.48
N CYS A 538 0.21 -26.59 10.41
CA CYS A 538 0.94 -27.80 10.06
C CYS A 538 2.00 -28.15 11.13
N ALA A 539 2.75 -27.16 11.62
CA ALA A 539 3.76 -27.34 12.63
C ALA A 539 3.18 -27.75 13.99
N LYS A 540 2.06 -27.14 14.40
CA LYS A 540 1.31 -27.53 15.60
C LYS A 540 0.90 -29.01 15.56
N GLU A 541 0.42 -29.47 14.41
CA GLU A 541 0.06 -30.86 14.21
C GLU A 541 1.30 -31.78 14.26
N SER A 542 2.37 -31.40 13.54
CA SER A 542 3.59 -32.21 13.42
C SER A 542 4.38 -32.35 14.73
N PHE A 543 4.37 -31.30 15.55
CA PHE A 543 5.19 -31.24 16.77
C PHE A 543 4.38 -31.38 18.07
N ARG A 544 3.11 -31.78 17.98
CA ARG A 544 2.22 -31.96 19.16
C ARG A 544 2.85 -32.83 20.26
N ASN A 545 3.61 -33.87 19.89
CA ASN A 545 4.25 -34.80 20.79
C ASN A 545 5.72 -34.47 21.09
N GLN A 546 6.19 -33.26 20.76
CA GLN A 546 7.54 -32.76 20.99
C GLN A 546 7.48 -31.50 21.86
N PRO A 547 7.35 -31.63 23.20
CA PRO A 547 7.04 -30.51 24.09
C PRO A 547 8.04 -29.35 23.99
N ASP A 548 9.35 -29.63 23.83
CA ASP A 548 10.38 -28.60 23.76
C ASP A 548 10.20 -27.65 22.55
N VAL A 549 9.77 -28.18 21.41
CA VAL A 549 9.47 -27.38 20.20
C VAL A 549 8.08 -26.79 20.28
N TYR A 550 7.10 -27.58 20.70
CA TYR A 550 5.73 -27.13 20.78
C TYR A 550 5.57 -25.97 21.75
N GLU A 551 6.10 -26.06 22.96
CA GLU A 551 6.03 -25.04 23.99
C GLU A 551 6.83 -23.76 23.63
N ARG A 552 7.92 -23.91 22.86
CA ARG A 552 8.75 -22.78 22.41
C ARG A 552 8.04 -21.91 21.39
N TYR A 553 7.29 -22.48 20.44
CA TYR A 553 6.71 -21.73 19.31
C TYR A 553 5.17 -21.67 19.34
N PHE A 554 4.55 -22.56 20.07
CA PHE A 554 3.10 -22.63 20.26
C PHE A 554 2.80 -22.80 21.75
N PRO A 555 3.28 -21.89 22.62
CA PRO A 555 3.04 -22.01 24.03
C PRO A 555 1.54 -22.19 24.24
N THR A 556 1.18 -23.10 25.15
CA THR A 556 -0.22 -23.37 25.49
C THR A 556 -0.83 -22.06 25.99
N VAL A 557 -1.71 -21.52 25.20
CA VAL A 557 -2.38 -20.24 25.50
C VAL A 557 -3.11 -20.43 26.82
N GLY A 558 -2.99 -19.45 27.72
CA GLY A 558 -3.73 -19.43 28.96
C GLY A 558 -5.23 -19.54 28.70
N THR A 559 -5.94 -20.18 29.58
CA THR A 559 -7.41 -20.21 29.58
C THR A 559 -7.94 -18.96 30.23
N THR A 560 -9.01 -18.38 29.66
CA THR A 560 -9.77 -17.34 30.36
C THR A 560 -10.42 -17.94 31.59
N ILE A 561 -10.20 -17.30 32.74
CA ILE A 561 -10.72 -17.75 34.03
C ILE A 561 -11.48 -16.61 34.70
N GLY A 562 -12.40 -16.92 35.57
CA GLY A 562 -13.11 -15.89 36.33
C GLY A 562 -14.38 -16.40 36.99
N THR A 563 -14.91 -15.56 37.84
CA THR A 563 -16.24 -15.74 38.46
C THR A 563 -17.38 -15.22 37.58
N ILE A 564 -17.04 -14.50 36.48
CA ILE A 564 -18.02 -13.99 35.52
C ILE A 564 -18.17 -15.00 34.37
N PRO A 565 -19.25 -15.83 34.34
CA PRO A 565 -19.37 -16.96 33.40
C PRO A 565 -19.38 -16.58 31.92
N ALA A 566 -19.84 -15.36 31.59
CA ALA A 566 -19.93 -14.87 30.20
C ALA A 566 -18.58 -14.64 29.52
N VAL A 567 -17.49 -14.55 30.29
CA VAL A 567 -16.12 -14.33 29.78
C VAL A 567 -15.39 -15.66 29.56
N ALA A 568 -15.77 -16.71 30.28
CA ALA A 568 -15.13 -18.01 30.17
C ALA A 568 -15.43 -18.65 28.79
N GLY A 569 -14.40 -18.86 27.98
CA GLY A 569 -14.49 -19.58 26.72
C GLY A 569 -14.58 -18.73 25.44
N LYS A 570 -14.55 -17.40 25.52
CA LYS A 570 -14.56 -16.51 24.32
C LYS A 570 -13.15 -16.10 23.88
N GLY A 571 -12.84 -16.43 22.65
CA GLY A 571 -11.87 -15.89 21.72
C GLY A 571 -10.52 -15.45 22.28
N GLN A 572 -9.54 -16.36 22.32
CA GLN A 572 -8.13 -16.02 22.52
C GLN A 572 -7.40 -16.14 21.19
N HIS A 573 -6.59 -15.13 20.82
CA HIS A 573 -5.66 -15.26 19.70
C HIS A 573 -4.29 -14.68 20.08
N PHE A 574 -3.28 -15.27 19.44
CA PHE A 574 -1.92 -14.79 19.46
C PHE A 574 -1.70 -13.85 18.28
N GLU A 575 -1.22 -12.64 18.54
CA GLU A 575 -0.62 -11.81 17.50
C GLU A 575 0.90 -12.03 17.48
N ARG A 576 1.46 -12.08 16.27
CA ARG A 576 2.85 -12.44 16.03
C ARG A 576 3.82 -11.31 16.28
N GLY A 577 5.02 -11.70 16.74
CA GLY A 577 6.20 -10.87 16.85
C GLY A 577 6.56 -10.44 18.28
N GLU A 578 5.57 -10.33 19.14
CA GLU A 578 5.69 -10.27 20.59
C GLU A 578 4.60 -11.22 21.10
N ALA A 579 4.90 -12.02 22.12
CA ALA A 579 3.91 -12.92 22.68
C ALA A 579 2.83 -12.08 23.40
N LEU A 580 1.76 -11.80 22.68
CA LEU A 580 0.64 -10.97 23.12
C LEU A 580 -0.57 -11.87 23.34
N LEU A 581 -1.07 -11.92 24.55
CA LEU A 581 -2.31 -12.59 24.89
C LEU A 581 -3.45 -11.57 24.83
N VAL A 582 -4.39 -11.78 23.91
CA VAL A 582 -5.45 -10.81 23.62
C VAL A 582 -6.83 -11.41 23.83
N LEU A 583 -7.68 -10.69 24.55
CA LEU A 583 -9.12 -10.91 24.61
C LEU A 583 -9.80 -9.69 23.99
N ASP A 584 -10.21 -9.80 22.73
CA ASP A 584 -10.82 -8.69 21.98
C ASP A 584 -12.35 -8.77 21.94
N GLY A 585 -12.98 -7.60 22.08
CA GLY A 585 -14.34 -7.34 21.62
C GLY A 585 -15.42 -8.20 22.27
N ILE A 586 -15.50 -8.29 23.61
CA ILE A 586 -16.67 -8.80 24.25
C ILE A 586 -17.77 -7.74 24.17
N LEU A 587 -18.58 -7.85 23.12
CA LEU A 587 -19.67 -6.92 22.81
C LEU A 587 -20.87 -7.08 23.75
N GLU A 588 -20.91 -8.17 24.52
CA GLU A 588 -21.96 -8.40 25.52
C GLU A 588 -21.71 -7.57 26.78
N GLN A 589 -22.79 -7.04 27.32
CA GLN A 589 -22.77 -6.33 28.59
C GLN A 589 -22.54 -7.32 29.74
N LEU A 590 -21.47 -7.11 30.50
CA LEU A 590 -21.11 -7.91 31.65
C LEU A 590 -21.53 -7.19 32.94
N SER A 591 -21.84 -7.95 33.99
CA SER A 591 -22.08 -7.42 35.33
C SER A 591 -21.19 -8.14 36.33
N ALA A 592 -20.32 -7.41 37.02
CA ALA A 592 -19.45 -7.92 38.08
C ALA A 592 -19.95 -7.44 39.44
N LYS A 593 -20.35 -8.36 40.30
CA LYS A 593 -20.66 -8.09 41.72
C LYS A 593 -19.35 -7.75 42.47
N PRO A 594 -19.44 -7.17 43.69
CA PRO A 594 -18.27 -7.03 44.53
C PRO A 594 -17.48 -8.33 44.68
N GLY A 595 -16.19 -8.29 44.38
CA GLY A 595 -15.30 -9.44 44.40
C GLY A 595 -15.34 -10.33 43.17
N ASP A 596 -16.27 -10.13 42.24
CA ASP A 596 -16.23 -10.83 40.93
C ASP A 596 -15.07 -10.37 40.10
N TRP A 597 -14.48 -11.31 39.34
CA TRP A 597 -13.30 -11.06 38.55
C TRP A 597 -13.30 -11.86 37.25
N PHE A 598 -12.47 -11.42 36.31
CA PHE A 598 -12.11 -12.17 35.10
C PHE A 598 -10.62 -12.01 34.86
N GLY A 599 -10.02 -12.96 34.16
CA GLY A 599 -8.59 -12.93 33.90
C GLY A 599 -8.12 -14.03 32.97
N MET A 600 -6.82 -14.17 32.92
CA MET A 600 -6.15 -15.20 32.09
C MET A 600 -5.18 -15.99 32.95
N LYS A 601 -5.13 -17.32 32.73
CA LYS A 601 -4.19 -18.22 33.35
C LYS A 601 -3.33 -18.85 32.26
N MET A 602 -2.03 -18.77 32.38
CA MET A 602 -1.04 -19.39 31.52
C MET A 602 -0.61 -20.75 32.06
N ALA A 603 -0.18 -21.65 31.17
CA ALA A 603 0.25 -22.99 31.55
C ALA A 603 1.57 -22.99 32.34
N LYS A 604 2.41 -21.94 32.13
CA LYS A 604 3.70 -21.77 32.82
C LYS A 604 3.90 -20.30 33.24
N ASN A 605 4.88 -20.06 34.08
CA ASN A 605 5.27 -18.69 34.42
C ASN A 605 5.90 -18.02 33.18
N VAL A 606 5.42 -16.82 32.87
CA VAL A 606 5.91 -15.97 31.79
C VAL A 606 6.22 -14.59 32.35
N THR A 607 7.12 -13.86 31.70
CA THR A 607 7.42 -12.49 32.06
C THR A 607 6.46 -11.56 31.37
N PHE A 608 5.69 -10.78 32.14
CA PHE A 608 4.82 -9.74 31.60
C PHE A 608 5.58 -8.44 31.48
N LYS A 609 5.42 -7.74 30.34
CA LYS A 609 5.95 -6.39 30.16
C LYS A 609 4.87 -5.35 30.44
N TYR A 610 3.71 -5.53 29.84
CA TYR A 610 2.56 -4.66 30.00
C TYR A 610 1.28 -5.47 30.11
N ILE A 611 0.31 -4.92 30.86
CA ILE A 611 -1.07 -5.38 30.90
C ILE A 611 -1.94 -4.21 30.48
N TRP A 612 -2.74 -4.39 29.45
CA TRP A 612 -3.62 -3.38 28.89
C TRP A 612 -5.08 -3.82 28.99
N LEU A 613 -5.93 -3.01 29.64
CA LEU A 613 -7.36 -3.23 29.65
C LEU A 613 -8.07 -1.97 29.16
N ASN A 614 -8.97 -2.15 28.22
CA ASN A 614 -9.85 -1.10 27.72
C ASN A 614 -11.31 -1.51 27.95
N PHE A 615 -12.08 -0.62 28.55
CA PHE A 615 -13.48 -0.79 28.87
C PHE A 615 -14.34 0.20 28.10
N ASP A 616 -15.64 -0.06 27.97
CA ASP A 616 -16.62 0.90 27.44
C ASP A 616 -17.02 1.99 28.48
N THR A 617 -16.65 1.81 29.74
CA THR A 617 -16.99 2.70 30.85
C THR A 617 -15.78 3.03 31.74
N THR A 618 -15.73 4.24 32.28
CA THR A 618 -14.76 4.64 33.28
C THR A 618 -15.03 4.06 34.67
N ASP A 619 -16.24 3.57 34.91
CA ASP A 619 -16.64 2.96 36.18
C ASP A 619 -15.85 1.67 36.47
N ALA A 620 -15.64 0.83 35.45
CA ALA A 620 -14.82 -0.39 35.56
C ALA A 620 -13.34 -0.05 35.82
N VAL A 621 -12.88 1.11 35.35
CA VAL A 621 -11.51 1.58 35.59
C VAL A 621 -11.33 2.09 36.99
N ALA A 622 -12.25 2.93 37.45
CA ALA A 622 -12.16 3.60 38.77
C ALA A 622 -12.36 2.63 39.94
N ASN A 623 -13.12 1.56 39.74
CA ASN A 623 -13.54 0.66 40.81
C ASN A 623 -13.00 -0.78 40.63
N GLY A 624 -12.12 -0.98 39.61
CA GLY A 624 -11.45 -2.25 39.37
C GLY A 624 -9.99 -2.23 39.83
N ARG A 625 -9.46 -3.41 40.12
CA ARG A 625 -8.05 -3.62 40.43
C ARG A 625 -7.48 -4.73 39.55
N VAL A 626 -6.27 -4.54 39.08
CA VAL A 626 -5.53 -5.56 38.32
C VAL A 626 -4.52 -6.24 39.23
N GLU A 627 -4.45 -7.55 39.16
CA GLU A 627 -3.58 -8.38 39.99
C GLU A 627 -2.95 -9.49 39.14
N VAL A 628 -1.73 -9.91 39.54
CA VAL A 628 -0.99 -11.02 38.93
C VAL A 628 -0.70 -12.10 39.94
N SER A 629 -0.49 -13.32 39.46
CA SER A 629 -0.22 -14.49 40.28
C SER A 629 0.96 -15.31 39.73
N LYS A 630 1.74 -15.92 40.63
CA LYS A 630 2.85 -16.85 40.31
C LYS A 630 2.47 -18.31 40.54
N ASP A 631 1.35 -18.56 41.18
CA ASP A 631 0.91 -19.88 41.66
C ASP A 631 -0.46 -20.30 41.08
N GLY A 632 -0.77 -19.78 39.90
CA GLY A 632 -1.99 -20.14 39.18
C GLY A 632 -3.27 -19.55 39.75
N GLY A 633 -3.16 -18.47 40.54
CA GLY A 633 -4.29 -17.78 41.14
C GLY A 633 -4.56 -18.18 42.57
N ALA A 634 -3.66 -18.92 43.25
CA ALA A 634 -3.78 -19.20 44.67
C ALA A 634 -3.46 -17.94 45.51
N THR A 635 -2.46 -17.15 45.10
CA THR A 635 -2.15 -15.85 45.67
C THR A 635 -2.09 -14.77 44.59
N TRP A 636 -2.45 -13.51 44.96
CA TRP A 636 -2.53 -12.41 44.01
C TRP A 636 -1.75 -11.21 44.51
N LEU A 637 -0.99 -10.58 43.61
CA LEU A 637 -0.21 -9.38 43.86
C LEU A 637 -0.79 -8.21 43.03
N PRO A 638 -1.03 -7.05 43.66
CA PRO A 638 -1.57 -5.90 42.92
C PRO A 638 -0.54 -5.35 41.95
N VAL A 639 -1.00 -4.84 40.80
CA VAL A 639 -0.19 -4.18 39.78
C VAL A 639 -0.37 -2.67 39.87
N THR A 640 0.72 -1.90 39.79
CA THR A 640 0.66 -0.45 39.67
C THR A 640 0.06 -0.08 38.32
N LEU A 641 -0.95 0.76 38.29
CA LEU A 641 -1.74 1.11 37.13
C LEU A 641 -1.52 2.56 36.72
N GLU A 642 -1.36 2.76 35.42
CA GLU A 642 -1.56 4.06 34.78
C GLU A 642 -2.95 4.06 34.13
N VAL A 643 -3.72 5.12 34.39
CA VAL A 643 -5.10 5.23 33.90
C VAL A 643 -5.21 6.38 32.93
N ASN A 644 -5.75 6.11 31.75
CA ASN A 644 -6.08 7.13 30.74
C ASN A 644 -7.53 6.92 30.26
N GLY A 645 -8.45 7.64 30.90
CA GLY A 645 -9.88 7.53 30.59
C GLY A 645 -10.43 6.13 30.83
N LYS A 646 -10.72 5.39 29.77
CA LYS A 646 -11.25 4.03 29.80
C LYS A 646 -10.19 2.94 29.68
N LEU A 647 -8.93 3.35 29.58
CA LEU A 647 -7.77 2.47 29.42
C LEU A 647 -6.99 2.37 30.73
N ILE A 648 -6.66 1.15 31.11
CA ILE A 648 -5.72 0.82 32.17
C ILE A 648 -4.46 0.24 31.54
N CYS A 649 -3.29 0.74 31.92
CA CYS A 649 -2.01 0.17 31.60
C CYS A 649 -1.26 -0.20 32.88
N GLY A 650 -0.88 -1.47 33.03
CA GLY A 650 -0.11 -1.96 34.17
C GLY A 650 1.32 -2.29 33.74
N HIS A 651 2.32 -1.69 34.44
CA HIS A 651 3.70 -2.13 34.34
C HIS A 651 3.96 -3.24 35.36
N VAL A 652 4.56 -4.32 34.92
CA VAL A 652 4.94 -5.43 35.79
C VAL A 652 6.45 -5.58 35.76
N ASP A 653 7.06 -5.90 36.93
CA ASP A 653 8.51 -6.12 36.98
C ASP A 653 8.92 -7.19 35.98
N ALA A 654 9.71 -6.79 35.00
CA ALA A 654 10.16 -7.63 33.89
C ALA A 654 10.97 -8.86 34.30
N ASN A 655 11.41 -8.92 35.57
CA ASN A 655 12.19 -10.05 36.09
C ASN A 655 11.36 -11.07 36.88
N ALA A 656 10.05 -10.81 37.08
CA ALA A 656 9.20 -11.67 37.87
C ALA A 656 8.27 -12.48 36.93
N GLY A 657 8.48 -13.80 36.87
CA GLY A 657 7.56 -14.69 36.13
C GLY A 657 6.20 -14.81 36.82
N PHE A 658 5.14 -14.67 36.03
CA PHE A 658 3.73 -14.83 36.47
C PHE A 658 3.02 -15.82 35.57
N ASN A 659 1.99 -16.47 36.07
CA ASN A 659 1.16 -17.41 35.30
C ASN A 659 -0.34 -17.13 35.37
N ALA A 660 -0.75 -16.04 36.00
CA ALA A 660 -2.12 -15.55 35.91
C ALA A 660 -2.17 -14.03 36.10
N VAL A 661 -3.18 -13.43 35.50
CA VAL A 661 -3.55 -12.01 35.64
C VAL A 661 -5.06 -11.91 35.70
N ARG A 662 -5.58 -11.01 36.54
CA ARG A 662 -7.01 -10.74 36.63
C ARG A 662 -7.32 -9.26 36.81
N TRP A 663 -8.51 -8.86 36.36
CA TRP A 663 -9.22 -7.69 36.83
C TRP A 663 -10.30 -8.12 37.82
N ILE A 664 -10.47 -7.41 38.92
CA ILE A 664 -11.44 -7.71 39.96
C ILE A 664 -12.23 -6.44 40.33
N ASN A 665 -13.55 -6.56 40.49
CA ASN A 665 -14.35 -5.50 41.07
C ASN A 665 -14.02 -5.34 42.55
N SER A 666 -13.34 -4.25 42.90
CA SER A 666 -12.93 -3.90 44.27
C SER A 666 -13.88 -2.95 44.98
N SER A 667 -15.01 -2.60 44.36
CA SER A 667 -16.05 -1.76 44.97
C SER A 667 -17.06 -2.60 45.78
N ASP A 668 -17.93 -1.88 46.46
CA ASP A 668 -19.02 -2.44 47.28
C ASP A 668 -20.35 -2.64 46.49
N ARG A 669 -20.36 -2.34 45.18
CA ARG A 669 -21.55 -2.40 44.34
C ARG A 669 -21.26 -3.14 43.03
N PRO A 670 -22.30 -3.65 42.33
CA PRO A 670 -22.11 -4.20 40.98
C PRO A 670 -21.65 -3.14 39.98
N ILE A 671 -20.74 -3.52 39.11
CA ILE A 671 -20.26 -2.73 37.97
C ILE A 671 -20.73 -3.37 36.67
N VAL A 672 -21.28 -2.56 35.78
CA VAL A 672 -21.73 -3.00 34.46
C VAL A 672 -20.81 -2.42 33.39
N PHE A 673 -20.24 -3.26 32.52
CA PHE A 673 -19.24 -2.87 31.53
C PHE A 673 -19.20 -3.84 30.36
N LYS A 674 -18.47 -3.43 29.28
CA LYS A 674 -18.01 -4.31 28.20
C LYS A 674 -16.49 -4.27 28.18
N ILE A 675 -15.87 -5.40 27.86
CA ILE A 675 -14.43 -5.46 27.62
C ILE A 675 -14.21 -5.16 26.15
N VAL A 676 -13.60 -4.02 25.87
CA VAL A 676 -13.20 -3.64 24.53
C VAL A 676 -11.92 -4.39 24.16
N ARG A 677 -10.95 -4.42 25.09
CA ARG A 677 -9.67 -5.11 24.91
C ARG A 677 -9.05 -5.49 26.25
N PHE A 678 -8.47 -6.68 26.31
CA PHE A 678 -7.61 -7.12 27.40
C PHE A 678 -6.37 -7.80 26.83
N ASN A 679 -5.23 -7.13 26.92
CA ASN A 679 -3.97 -7.61 26.38
C ASN A 679 -2.95 -7.81 27.48
N VAL A 680 -2.15 -8.86 27.35
CA VAL A 680 -0.97 -9.11 28.18
C VAL A 680 0.24 -9.30 27.28
N ASP A 681 1.16 -8.36 27.30
CA ASP A 681 2.43 -8.43 26.59
C ASP A 681 3.39 -9.31 27.36
N ILE A 682 3.82 -10.40 26.77
CA ILE A 682 4.72 -11.39 27.34
C ILE A 682 6.12 -11.20 26.73
N VAL A 683 7.14 -11.11 27.57
CA VAL A 683 8.55 -11.16 27.14
C VAL A 683 9.00 -12.62 27.23
N GLU A 684 9.47 -13.17 26.12
CA GLU A 684 10.10 -14.51 26.07
C GLU A 684 11.48 -14.52 26.73
#